data_9ed8f59a6d410fba9c902b94a4088d0e
#
_entry.id   9ed8f59a6d410fba9c902b94a4088d0e
#
_cell.length_a   1.000
_cell.length_b   1.000
_cell.length_c   1.000
_cell.angle_alpha   90.00
_cell.angle_beta   90.00
_cell.angle_gamma   90.00
#
_symmetry.space_group_name_H-M   'P 1'
#
loop_
_entity.id
_entity.type
_entity.pdbx_description
1 polymer ?
#
loop_
_entity_poly.entity_id
_entity_poly.type
_entity_poly.pdbx_seq_one_letter_code
_entity_poly.pdbx_strand_id
1 'polypeptide(L)'
;MYRFNYFTEKANHVINLAITSAEELGHNYIGSEHLLLGILKEDDGLGAQALRESGVQTEDVEKLIKENIGVGEPTRLTPDDFTPRFKRMLELAFQIARGMMHSFVGTEHLLLALLKETDSYGYKFLLALGVRPEVLVEQLFSGQETQPDGKTDGKKGKTKTPTLDEFGRDLTALAEGGKIDPVIGREKEIERVIQILSRRSKNNPCLIGEPGVGKTAIAEGLALKIVKHEVPELLEGKKIVALDLTSMVAGTKYRGDFEERIQKAMDEVKQAGNIILFIDEVHTLMGAGSAEGATDAANILKPALARGEIQVIGATTIDEYRKNIEKDAALERRFQPVTVGEPTEEQTVEILKGLRDKYEAHHKVKITDAAIENAVKMSSRYIADRFQPDKAIDLIDEACSKVRLAAYTAPPNLKEMETEIKRLAAEKTAAVRSQNFEQAAELRDKEKSLQDLLDQEKEKWKNTSSHDVKEVTPADIAAVVSGWTGIPVQQITKEESQRLLQLEKILHQRIVGQDKAVSAVARAIRRGRAGLKNPKRPMGSFIFLGPTGVGKTELCKTLAEAMFGDENAIIKLDMSEYMEKHTVSKLIGAPPGYVGFDEGGQLTEKVRRKPYCVVLFDEIEKAHPDVFNMLLQILEDGVLTDSQGRKVSFKHAVIIMTSNVGASKITDSRQALGFGDDKDAAKTIEDLVMEELKKTFKPEFLNRVDEIVVFNQLEKQDIQEIARRMLKALNKRLADLDVQATFTDAAVDALADKGFDKVYGARPLRRAIQTQIEDPLSELLLEDKIHGTVTVDYKDGAFTFDSPADKDKQEQPAAPAAD
;
A
#
# COMPACT_ATOMS: atom_id res chain seq x y z
N MET A 1 -42.51 -13.43 -1.47
CA MET A 1 -41.36 -14.28 -1.77
C MET A 1 -40.30 -13.98 -0.73
N TYR A 2 -39.85 -14.97 0.03
CA TYR A 2 -38.84 -14.80 1.08
C TYR A 2 -37.44 -14.87 0.46
N ARG A 3 -36.47 -14.06 0.98
CA ARG A 3 -35.09 -14.01 0.51
C ARG A 3 -34.16 -14.42 1.66
N PHE A 4 -33.38 -15.47 1.45
CA PHE A 4 -32.39 -15.97 2.40
C PHE A 4 -31.00 -15.53 1.95
N ASN A 5 -30.23 -14.94 2.86
CA ASN A 5 -28.85 -14.52 2.58
C ASN A 5 -27.94 -15.75 2.36
N TYR A 6 -26.96 -15.62 1.48
CA TYR A 6 -26.02 -16.68 1.09
C TYR A 6 -26.61 -17.83 0.25
N PHE A 7 -27.83 -17.71 -0.27
CA PHE A 7 -28.42 -18.65 -1.23
C PHE A 7 -28.49 -18.01 -2.62
N THR A 8 -28.23 -18.80 -3.66
CA THR A 8 -28.41 -18.34 -5.06
C THR A 8 -29.87 -17.99 -5.33
N GLU A 9 -30.13 -17.23 -6.41
CA GLU A 9 -31.53 -16.93 -6.77
C GLU A 9 -32.37 -18.19 -7.00
N LYS A 10 -31.81 -19.21 -7.66
CA LYS A 10 -32.46 -20.50 -7.88
C LYS A 10 -32.71 -21.26 -6.56
N ALA A 11 -31.75 -21.29 -5.64
CA ALA A 11 -31.94 -21.91 -4.35
C ALA A 11 -33.00 -21.19 -3.47
N ASN A 12 -33.05 -19.85 -3.53
CA ASN A 12 -34.12 -19.08 -2.93
C ASN A 12 -35.48 -19.38 -3.54
N HIS A 13 -35.53 -19.58 -4.86
CA HIS A 13 -36.76 -19.97 -5.58
C HIS A 13 -37.22 -21.36 -5.14
N VAL A 14 -36.32 -22.34 -5.03
CA VAL A 14 -36.60 -23.68 -4.50
C VAL A 14 -37.24 -23.65 -3.11
N ILE A 15 -36.67 -22.84 -2.19
CA ILE A 15 -37.23 -22.73 -0.82
C ILE A 15 -38.65 -22.11 -0.86
N ASN A 16 -38.85 -21.11 -1.69
CA ASN A 16 -40.20 -20.52 -1.86
C ASN A 16 -41.18 -21.51 -2.51
N LEU A 17 -40.75 -22.29 -3.50
CA LEU A 17 -41.57 -23.36 -4.10
C LEU A 17 -41.91 -24.46 -3.10
N ALA A 18 -41.00 -24.79 -2.17
CA ALA A 18 -41.26 -25.72 -1.09
C ALA A 18 -42.34 -25.19 -0.14
N ILE A 19 -42.34 -23.89 0.18
CA ILE A 19 -43.37 -23.24 0.98
C ILE A 19 -44.73 -23.31 0.25
N THR A 20 -44.77 -22.90 -1.01
CA THR A 20 -45.97 -22.92 -1.85
C THR A 20 -46.54 -24.33 -1.98
N SER A 21 -45.68 -25.34 -2.19
CA SER A 21 -46.09 -26.73 -2.31
C SER A 21 -46.69 -27.26 -1.00
N ALA A 22 -46.15 -26.85 0.15
CA ALA A 22 -46.74 -27.20 1.45
C ALA A 22 -48.10 -26.51 1.67
N GLU A 23 -48.28 -25.26 1.25
CA GLU A 23 -49.55 -24.53 1.29
C GLU A 23 -50.60 -25.18 0.37
N GLU A 24 -50.23 -25.57 -0.85
CA GLU A 24 -51.13 -26.24 -1.82
C GLU A 24 -51.58 -27.64 -1.34
N LEU A 25 -50.68 -28.35 -0.62
CA LEU A 25 -51.02 -29.65 -0.02
C LEU A 25 -51.79 -29.53 1.30
N GLY A 26 -51.96 -28.30 1.81
CA GLY A 26 -52.69 -28.01 3.05
C GLY A 26 -51.99 -28.51 4.33
N HIS A 27 -50.66 -28.57 4.29
CA HIS A 27 -49.90 -28.93 5.49
C HIS A 27 -49.67 -27.70 6.36
N ASN A 28 -49.49 -27.90 7.66
CA ASN A 28 -49.24 -26.86 8.66
C ASN A 28 -47.74 -26.74 9.02
N TYR A 29 -46.86 -27.34 8.25
CA TYR A 29 -45.41 -27.33 8.41
C TYR A 29 -44.70 -27.49 7.05
N ILE A 30 -43.43 -27.08 6.99
CA ILE A 30 -42.58 -27.25 5.80
C ILE A 30 -41.48 -28.26 6.13
N GLY A 31 -41.53 -29.44 5.48
CA GLY A 31 -40.60 -30.54 5.70
C GLY A 31 -39.73 -30.88 4.48
N SER A 32 -38.95 -31.97 4.63
CA SER A 32 -38.01 -32.44 3.61
C SER A 32 -38.69 -32.86 2.29
N GLU A 33 -39.89 -33.37 2.37
CA GLU A 33 -40.75 -33.75 1.24
C GLU A 33 -41.12 -32.53 0.40
N HIS A 34 -41.37 -31.39 1.04
CA HIS A 34 -41.69 -30.13 0.34
C HIS A 34 -40.43 -29.56 -0.29
N LEU A 35 -39.24 -29.73 0.35
CA LEU A 35 -37.95 -29.34 -0.25
C LEU A 35 -37.70 -30.14 -1.51
N LEU A 36 -37.96 -31.43 -1.51
CA LEU A 36 -37.81 -32.29 -2.66
C LEU A 36 -38.71 -31.84 -3.83
N LEU A 37 -40.00 -31.54 -3.55
CA LEU A 37 -40.90 -30.95 -4.54
C LEU A 37 -40.43 -29.59 -5.04
N GLY A 38 -39.92 -28.73 -4.15
CA GLY A 38 -39.40 -27.44 -4.53
C GLY A 38 -38.19 -27.53 -5.47
N ILE A 39 -37.30 -28.52 -5.24
CA ILE A 39 -36.18 -28.80 -6.13
C ILE A 39 -36.66 -29.27 -7.51
N LEU A 40 -37.64 -30.17 -7.56
CA LEU A 40 -38.19 -30.70 -8.81
C LEU A 40 -38.97 -29.66 -9.64
N LYS A 41 -39.69 -28.76 -8.96
CA LYS A 41 -40.45 -27.65 -9.60
C LYS A 41 -39.56 -26.52 -10.11
N GLU A 42 -38.28 -26.49 -9.70
CA GLU A 42 -37.30 -25.55 -10.22
C GLU A 42 -36.70 -26.12 -11.52
N ASP A 43 -37.14 -25.62 -12.68
CA ASP A 43 -36.87 -26.25 -13.98
C ASP A 43 -35.37 -26.20 -14.39
N ASP A 44 -34.61 -25.19 -13.98
CA ASP A 44 -33.24 -24.92 -14.44
C ASP A 44 -32.14 -25.21 -13.39
N GLY A 45 -32.49 -25.85 -12.28
CA GLY A 45 -31.53 -26.13 -11.19
C GLY A 45 -30.74 -27.42 -11.42
N LEU A 46 -29.45 -27.45 -11.09
CA LEU A 46 -28.62 -28.66 -11.14
C LEU A 46 -29.23 -29.80 -10.31
N GLY A 47 -29.84 -29.49 -9.17
CA GLY A 47 -30.54 -30.48 -8.35
C GLY A 47 -31.75 -31.06 -9.05
N ALA A 48 -32.55 -30.27 -9.78
CA ALA A 48 -33.69 -30.76 -10.57
C ALA A 48 -33.26 -31.61 -11.74
N GLN A 49 -32.20 -31.22 -12.43
CA GLN A 49 -31.66 -31.97 -13.57
C GLN A 49 -31.19 -33.38 -13.14
N ALA A 50 -30.43 -33.47 -12.06
CA ALA A 50 -29.96 -34.76 -11.52
C ALA A 50 -31.11 -35.69 -11.12
N LEU A 51 -32.16 -35.13 -10.50
CA LEU A 51 -33.36 -35.93 -10.13
C LEU A 51 -34.14 -36.41 -11.35
N ARG A 52 -34.31 -35.58 -12.40
CA ARG A 52 -35.00 -35.97 -13.65
C ARG A 52 -34.18 -36.99 -14.44
N GLU A 53 -32.86 -36.84 -14.51
CA GLU A 53 -31.99 -37.86 -15.14
C GLU A 53 -32.04 -39.19 -14.41
N SER A 54 -32.33 -39.20 -13.11
CA SER A 54 -32.57 -40.40 -12.31
C SER A 54 -34.00 -40.95 -12.40
N GLY A 55 -34.83 -40.33 -13.25
CA GLY A 55 -36.23 -40.78 -13.52
C GLY A 55 -37.28 -40.30 -12.54
N VAL A 56 -36.97 -39.35 -11.66
CA VAL A 56 -37.95 -38.81 -10.67
C VAL A 56 -38.80 -37.73 -11.32
N GLN A 57 -40.13 -37.91 -11.29
CA GLN A 57 -41.08 -36.92 -11.78
C GLN A 57 -41.82 -36.25 -10.61
N THR A 58 -42.25 -35.01 -10.80
CA THR A 58 -42.93 -34.22 -9.77
C THR A 58 -44.22 -34.85 -9.31
N GLU A 59 -44.96 -35.47 -10.27
CA GLU A 59 -46.23 -36.18 -10.03
C GLU A 59 -46.07 -37.38 -9.13
N ASP A 60 -44.97 -38.12 -9.28
CA ASP A 60 -44.70 -39.33 -8.48
C ASP A 60 -44.42 -38.97 -7.02
N VAL A 61 -43.70 -37.88 -6.79
CA VAL A 61 -43.42 -37.39 -5.42
C VAL A 61 -44.67 -36.81 -4.78
N GLU A 62 -45.50 -36.07 -5.53
CA GLU A 62 -46.76 -35.56 -5.02
C GLU A 62 -47.72 -36.70 -4.63
N LYS A 63 -47.75 -37.77 -5.44
CA LYS A 63 -48.57 -38.98 -5.13
C LYS A 63 -48.10 -39.63 -3.83
N LEU A 64 -46.81 -39.84 -3.66
CA LEU A 64 -46.23 -40.40 -2.44
C LEU A 64 -46.50 -39.54 -1.19
N ILE A 65 -46.51 -38.24 -1.32
CA ILE A 65 -46.83 -37.33 -0.24
C ILE A 65 -48.33 -37.50 0.15
N LYS A 66 -49.22 -37.51 -0.83
CA LYS A 66 -50.65 -37.69 -0.62
C LYS A 66 -51.00 -39.06 0.02
N GLU A 67 -50.29 -40.12 -0.37
CA GLU A 67 -50.50 -41.47 0.15
C GLU A 67 -49.92 -41.70 1.57
N ASN A 68 -48.78 -41.10 1.90
CA ASN A 68 -48.08 -41.36 3.17
C ASN A 68 -48.30 -40.28 4.23
N ILE A 69 -48.61 -39.07 3.84
CA ILE A 69 -48.77 -37.93 4.76
C ILE A 69 -50.22 -37.43 4.77
N GLY A 70 -50.92 -37.48 3.62
CA GLY A 70 -52.28 -37.00 3.44
C GLY A 70 -52.28 -35.59 2.81
N VAL A 71 -53.51 -35.02 2.76
CA VAL A 71 -53.77 -33.66 2.26
C VAL A 71 -54.66 -32.94 3.31
N GLY A 72 -54.32 -31.73 3.65
CA GLY A 72 -55.05 -30.87 4.61
C GLY A 72 -55.85 -29.73 3.93
N GLU A 73 -56.35 -28.82 4.74
CA GLU A 73 -56.93 -27.59 4.22
C GLU A 73 -55.83 -26.55 3.89
N PRO A 74 -55.94 -25.79 2.81
CA PRO A 74 -54.96 -24.80 2.42
C PRO A 74 -54.69 -23.77 3.52
N THR A 75 -53.44 -23.67 3.96
CA THR A 75 -53.00 -22.79 5.03
C THR A 75 -51.92 -21.87 4.51
N ARG A 76 -51.79 -20.65 5.06
CA ARG A 76 -50.63 -19.78 4.74
C ARG A 76 -49.46 -20.10 5.67
N LEU A 77 -48.29 -20.32 5.10
CA LEU A 77 -47.09 -20.68 5.80
C LEU A 77 -46.01 -19.60 5.70
N THR A 78 -45.20 -19.55 6.72
CA THR A 78 -44.05 -18.64 6.81
C THR A 78 -42.75 -19.43 7.08
N PRO A 79 -41.54 -18.86 6.93
CA PRO A 79 -40.29 -19.53 7.29
C PRO A 79 -40.19 -19.96 8.77
N ASP A 80 -41.05 -19.46 9.64
CA ASP A 80 -41.12 -19.90 11.04
C ASP A 80 -41.70 -21.31 11.19
N ASP A 81 -42.51 -21.75 10.22
CA ASP A 81 -43.13 -23.06 10.15
C ASP A 81 -42.22 -24.16 9.57
N PHE A 82 -40.95 -23.85 9.37
CA PHE A 82 -39.94 -24.85 9.01
C PHE A 82 -39.75 -25.86 10.13
N THR A 83 -39.83 -27.15 9.79
CA THR A 83 -39.50 -28.22 10.74
C THR A 83 -38.06 -28.10 11.23
N PRO A 84 -37.75 -28.54 12.46
CA PRO A 84 -36.36 -28.56 12.95
C PRO A 84 -35.40 -29.32 12.03
N ARG A 85 -35.90 -30.31 11.29
CA ARG A 85 -35.15 -31.08 10.32
C ARG A 85 -34.91 -30.28 9.04
N PHE A 86 -35.86 -29.51 8.56
CA PHE A 86 -35.72 -28.63 7.43
C PHE A 86 -34.66 -27.53 7.73
N LYS A 87 -34.72 -26.92 8.91
CA LYS A 87 -33.72 -25.94 9.36
C LYS A 87 -32.32 -26.53 9.38
N ARG A 88 -32.14 -27.74 9.89
CA ARG A 88 -30.87 -28.48 9.85
C ARG A 88 -30.38 -28.74 8.43
N MET A 89 -31.25 -29.08 7.50
CA MET A 89 -30.88 -29.28 6.09
C MET A 89 -30.38 -27.99 5.45
N LEU A 90 -30.96 -26.83 5.75
CA LEU A 90 -30.46 -25.55 5.27
C LEU A 90 -29.06 -25.24 5.83
N GLU A 91 -28.83 -25.49 7.13
CA GLU A 91 -27.51 -25.35 7.76
C GLU A 91 -26.48 -26.32 7.16
N LEU A 92 -26.87 -27.56 6.92
CA LEU A 92 -26.03 -28.58 6.30
C LEU A 92 -25.69 -28.22 4.86
N ALA A 93 -26.66 -27.69 4.09
CA ALA A 93 -26.39 -27.19 2.73
C ALA A 93 -25.37 -26.07 2.73
N PHE A 94 -25.42 -25.18 3.72
CA PHE A 94 -24.43 -24.13 3.91
C PHE A 94 -23.02 -24.68 4.23
N GLN A 95 -22.95 -25.67 5.11
CA GLN A 95 -21.68 -26.36 5.44
C GLN A 95 -21.11 -27.10 4.23
N ILE A 96 -21.95 -27.75 3.43
CA ILE A 96 -21.55 -28.45 2.20
C ILE A 96 -20.99 -27.44 1.18
N ALA A 97 -21.71 -26.33 0.92
CA ALA A 97 -21.25 -25.29 0.02
C ALA A 97 -19.90 -24.73 0.44
N ARG A 98 -19.73 -24.45 1.74
CA ARG A 98 -18.46 -23.97 2.30
C ARG A 98 -17.33 -25.00 2.20
N GLY A 99 -17.65 -26.30 2.40
CA GLY A 99 -16.69 -27.40 2.21
C GLY A 99 -16.24 -27.55 0.75
N MET A 100 -17.09 -27.17 -0.21
CA MET A 100 -16.82 -27.13 -1.64
C MET A 100 -16.21 -25.81 -2.11
N MET A 101 -15.86 -24.87 -1.20
CA MET A 101 -15.37 -23.52 -1.47
C MET A 101 -16.32 -22.66 -2.32
N HIS A 102 -17.62 -22.93 -2.30
CA HIS A 102 -18.63 -22.10 -2.96
C HIS A 102 -19.07 -20.96 -2.07
N SER A 103 -19.20 -19.76 -2.65
CA SER A 103 -19.60 -18.55 -1.93
C SER A 103 -21.09 -18.49 -1.61
N PHE A 104 -21.91 -19.27 -2.34
CA PHE A 104 -23.37 -19.30 -2.21
C PHE A 104 -23.90 -20.73 -2.26
N VAL A 105 -25.00 -20.95 -1.56
CA VAL A 105 -25.69 -22.25 -1.56
C VAL A 105 -26.56 -22.36 -2.82
N GLY A 106 -26.27 -23.34 -3.68
CA GLY A 106 -27.06 -23.66 -4.87
C GLY A 106 -28.05 -24.81 -4.64
N THR A 107 -28.84 -25.14 -5.69
CA THR A 107 -29.84 -26.22 -5.66
C THR A 107 -29.20 -27.60 -5.44
N GLU A 108 -27.99 -27.79 -5.95
CA GLU A 108 -27.16 -28.98 -5.75
C GLU A 108 -26.81 -29.20 -4.25
N HIS A 109 -26.49 -28.13 -3.53
CA HIS A 109 -26.18 -28.22 -2.10
C HIS A 109 -27.41 -28.56 -1.26
N LEU A 110 -28.58 -28.06 -1.66
CA LEU A 110 -29.85 -28.40 -1.03
C LEU A 110 -30.19 -29.87 -1.23
N LEU A 111 -29.98 -30.42 -2.44
CA LEU A 111 -30.17 -31.84 -2.72
C LEU A 111 -29.18 -32.71 -1.96
N LEU A 112 -27.91 -32.34 -1.91
CA LEU A 112 -26.90 -33.06 -1.13
C LEU A 112 -27.22 -33.08 0.37
N ALA A 113 -27.74 -31.97 0.90
CA ALA A 113 -28.18 -31.88 2.30
C ALA A 113 -29.37 -32.81 2.58
N LEU A 114 -30.32 -32.90 1.64
CA LEU A 114 -31.46 -33.83 1.72
C LEU A 114 -30.99 -35.28 1.69
N LEU A 115 -30.04 -35.64 0.84
CA LEU A 115 -29.49 -37.01 0.73
C LEU A 115 -28.69 -37.41 1.99
N LYS A 116 -28.11 -36.49 2.73
CA LYS A 116 -27.42 -36.75 4.01
C LYS A 116 -28.36 -37.01 5.18
N GLU A 117 -29.60 -36.54 5.14
CA GLU A 117 -30.61 -36.76 6.17
C GLU A 117 -31.45 -38.01 5.86
N THR A 118 -30.83 -39.18 6.09
CA THR A 118 -31.37 -40.50 5.72
C THR A 118 -32.72 -40.85 6.36
N ASP A 119 -33.08 -40.25 7.50
CA ASP A 119 -34.35 -40.47 8.19
C ASP A 119 -35.49 -39.57 7.68
N SER A 120 -35.20 -38.67 6.74
CA SER A 120 -36.16 -37.71 6.19
C SER A 120 -37.16 -38.39 5.25
N TYR A 121 -38.38 -37.82 5.17
CA TYR A 121 -39.39 -38.28 4.19
C TYR A 121 -38.91 -38.06 2.75
N GLY A 122 -38.27 -36.96 2.45
CA GLY A 122 -37.69 -36.70 1.12
C GLY A 122 -36.69 -37.76 0.69
N TYR A 123 -35.82 -38.22 1.58
CA TYR A 123 -34.90 -39.31 1.32
C TYR A 123 -35.59 -40.65 1.10
N LYS A 124 -36.58 -40.98 1.97
CA LYS A 124 -37.37 -42.21 1.86
C LYS A 124 -38.17 -42.28 0.55
N PHE A 125 -38.69 -41.15 0.08
CA PHE A 125 -39.41 -41.10 -1.18
C PHE A 125 -38.49 -41.34 -2.39
N LEU A 126 -37.27 -40.80 -2.36
CA LEU A 126 -36.27 -41.09 -3.38
C LEU A 126 -35.91 -42.58 -3.43
N LEU A 127 -35.76 -43.25 -2.28
CA LEU A 127 -35.56 -44.69 -2.23
C LEU A 127 -36.76 -45.50 -2.74
N ALA A 128 -38.00 -45.07 -2.40
CA ALA A 128 -39.24 -45.72 -2.87
C ALA A 128 -39.41 -45.59 -4.41
N LEU A 129 -38.85 -44.52 -5.00
CA LEU A 129 -38.82 -44.32 -6.46
C LEU A 129 -37.65 -45.05 -7.16
N GLY A 130 -36.86 -45.85 -6.38
CA GLY A 130 -35.77 -46.62 -6.91
C GLY A 130 -34.47 -45.87 -7.19
N VAL A 131 -34.36 -44.61 -6.72
CA VAL A 131 -33.16 -43.78 -6.86
C VAL A 131 -32.08 -44.30 -5.90
N ARG A 132 -30.87 -44.47 -6.43
CA ARG A 132 -29.68 -44.77 -5.63
C ARG A 132 -28.99 -43.50 -5.22
N PRO A 133 -28.94 -43.14 -3.93
CA PRO A 133 -28.33 -41.89 -3.46
C PRO A 133 -26.88 -41.72 -3.89
N GLU A 134 -26.10 -42.80 -3.95
CA GLU A 134 -24.69 -42.80 -4.33
C GLU A 134 -24.50 -42.34 -5.78
N VAL A 135 -25.34 -42.85 -6.70
CA VAL A 135 -25.32 -42.49 -8.12
C VAL A 135 -25.71 -41.03 -8.31
N LEU A 136 -26.68 -40.55 -7.53
CA LEU A 136 -27.13 -39.15 -7.57
C LEU A 136 -26.07 -38.18 -7.05
N VAL A 137 -25.31 -38.60 -6.05
CA VAL A 137 -24.17 -37.88 -5.55
C VAL A 137 -23.05 -37.80 -6.60
N GLU A 138 -22.73 -38.95 -7.26
CA GLU A 138 -21.75 -38.94 -8.36
C GLU A 138 -22.18 -38.05 -9.55
N GLN A 139 -23.46 -38.07 -9.89
CA GLN A 139 -24.00 -37.20 -10.92
C GLN A 139 -23.88 -35.71 -10.56
N LEU A 140 -24.12 -35.35 -9.29
CA LEU A 140 -23.97 -33.97 -8.82
C LEU A 140 -22.52 -33.51 -8.80
N PHE A 141 -21.57 -34.40 -8.53
CA PHE A 141 -20.15 -34.07 -8.57
C PHE A 141 -19.59 -34.08 -10.00
N SER A 142 -20.09 -34.95 -10.90
CA SER A 142 -19.71 -34.97 -12.33
C SER A 142 -20.36 -33.85 -13.15
N GLY A 143 -21.48 -33.30 -12.68
CA GLY A 143 -22.17 -32.15 -13.30
C GLY A 143 -21.64 -30.77 -12.87
N GLN A 144 -20.61 -30.72 -12.02
CA GLN A 144 -20.00 -29.44 -11.55
C GLN A 144 -18.98 -28.83 -12.50
N GLU A 145 -18.72 -29.43 -13.67
CA GLU A 145 -18.02 -28.75 -14.75
C GLU A 145 -19.03 -27.97 -15.60
N THR A 146 -19.01 -26.65 -15.39
CA THR A 146 -19.66 -25.61 -16.17
C THR A 146 -21.05 -25.12 -15.75
N GLN A 147 -21.19 -23.85 -15.27
CA GLN A 147 -21.79 -22.77 -16.06
C GLN A 147 -21.65 -21.40 -15.41
N PRO A 148 -21.25 -20.37 -16.16
CA PRO A 148 -21.85 -19.04 -16.06
C PRO A 148 -22.93 -18.85 -17.14
N ASP A 149 -23.97 -18.08 -16.79
CA ASP A 149 -25.15 -17.78 -17.60
C ASP A 149 -24.89 -17.35 -19.04
N GLY A 150 -25.70 -17.87 -19.96
CA GLY A 150 -25.88 -17.30 -21.31
C GLY A 150 -26.18 -18.34 -22.39
N LYS A 151 -27.42 -18.34 -22.88
CA LYS A 151 -27.96 -19.15 -23.99
C LYS A 151 -27.04 -19.24 -25.20
N THR A 152 -26.75 -20.45 -25.65
CA THR A 152 -26.82 -20.77 -27.10
C THR A 152 -26.81 -22.27 -27.33
N ASP A 153 -27.72 -22.76 -28.14
CA ASP A 153 -27.78 -24.12 -28.71
C ASP A 153 -26.45 -24.53 -29.39
N GLY A 154 -25.96 -25.73 -29.10
CA GLY A 154 -24.90 -26.34 -29.86
C GLY A 154 -24.31 -27.55 -29.19
N LYS A 155 -24.51 -28.74 -29.73
CA LYS A 155 -23.85 -29.99 -29.36
C LYS A 155 -22.39 -29.81 -28.98
N LYS A 156 -22.05 -29.86 -27.69
CA LYS A 156 -20.64 -29.91 -27.20
C LYS A 156 -20.11 -31.35 -27.37
N GLY A 157 -19.30 -31.52 -28.44
CA GLY A 157 -18.38 -32.66 -28.53
C GLY A 157 -17.35 -32.54 -27.37
N LYS A 158 -16.82 -33.68 -26.91
CA LYS A 158 -15.70 -33.76 -25.97
C LYS A 158 -14.63 -32.75 -26.39
N THR A 159 -14.29 -31.81 -25.49
CA THR A 159 -13.21 -30.84 -25.75
C THR A 159 -11.93 -31.63 -26.04
N LYS A 160 -11.22 -31.22 -27.10
CA LYS A 160 -9.93 -31.87 -27.45
C LYS A 160 -8.80 -31.46 -26.50
N THR A 161 -9.04 -30.53 -25.58
CA THR A 161 -8.05 -29.86 -24.74
C THR A 161 -8.52 -29.68 -23.28
N PRO A 162 -8.85 -30.77 -22.54
CA PRO A 162 -9.41 -30.68 -21.20
C PRO A 162 -8.44 -30.05 -20.18
N THR A 163 -7.13 -30.35 -20.25
CA THR A 163 -6.13 -29.80 -19.33
C THR A 163 -5.90 -28.31 -19.57
N LEU A 164 -5.91 -27.88 -20.83
CA LEU A 164 -5.80 -26.48 -21.18
C LEU A 164 -7.04 -25.68 -20.79
N ASP A 165 -8.22 -26.30 -20.86
CA ASP A 165 -9.47 -25.67 -20.43
C ASP A 165 -9.53 -25.51 -18.90
N GLU A 166 -8.88 -26.41 -18.13
CA GLU A 166 -8.82 -26.38 -16.67
C GLU A 166 -7.78 -25.38 -16.14
N PHE A 167 -6.56 -25.35 -16.70
CA PHE A 167 -5.44 -24.55 -16.21
C PHE A 167 -5.05 -23.39 -17.14
N GLY A 168 -5.75 -23.20 -18.25
CA GLY A 168 -5.48 -22.17 -19.23
C GLY A 168 -6.65 -21.21 -19.41
N ARG A 169 -6.33 -19.97 -19.78
CA ARG A 169 -7.30 -18.94 -20.14
C ARG A 169 -7.20 -18.65 -21.63
N ASP A 170 -8.21 -18.96 -22.42
CA ASP A 170 -8.26 -18.67 -23.86
C ASP A 170 -8.46 -17.16 -24.08
N LEU A 171 -7.36 -16.45 -24.41
CA LEU A 171 -7.38 -15.01 -24.67
C LEU A 171 -8.15 -14.69 -25.96
N THR A 172 -8.13 -15.59 -26.93
CA THR A 172 -8.84 -15.37 -28.21
C THR A 172 -10.36 -15.41 -27.99
N ALA A 173 -10.83 -16.39 -27.22
CA ALA A 173 -12.27 -16.48 -26.87
C ALA A 173 -12.73 -15.28 -26.01
N LEU A 174 -11.86 -14.75 -25.15
CA LEU A 174 -12.15 -13.55 -24.38
C LEU A 174 -12.18 -12.29 -25.26
N ALA A 175 -11.32 -12.22 -26.28
CA ALA A 175 -11.32 -11.15 -27.28
C ALA A 175 -12.61 -11.17 -28.11
N GLU A 176 -13.07 -12.34 -28.55
CA GLU A 176 -14.36 -12.51 -29.23
C GLU A 176 -15.55 -12.08 -28.36
N GLY A 177 -15.49 -12.38 -27.06
CA GLY A 177 -16.49 -11.98 -26.08
C GLY A 177 -16.43 -10.51 -25.65
N GLY A 178 -15.50 -9.69 -26.18
CA GLY A 178 -15.32 -8.27 -25.81
C GLY A 178 -14.88 -8.06 -24.36
N LYS A 179 -14.28 -9.08 -23.74
CA LYS A 179 -13.85 -9.03 -22.33
C LYS A 179 -12.41 -8.59 -22.12
N ILE A 180 -11.66 -8.39 -23.20
CA ILE A 180 -10.28 -7.89 -23.18
C ILE A 180 -10.28 -6.36 -23.25
N ASP A 181 -9.34 -5.75 -22.55
CA ASP A 181 -9.14 -4.31 -22.58
C ASP A 181 -8.51 -3.85 -23.90
N PRO A 182 -8.82 -2.64 -24.39
CA PRO A 182 -8.17 -2.10 -25.55
C PRO A 182 -6.67 -1.91 -25.29
N VAL A 183 -5.84 -2.48 -26.15
CA VAL A 183 -4.38 -2.35 -26.04
C VAL A 183 -3.93 -1.15 -26.88
N ILE A 184 -3.33 -0.18 -26.20
CA ILE A 184 -2.94 1.12 -26.78
C ILE A 184 -1.41 1.28 -26.66
N GLY A 185 -0.78 1.81 -27.71
CA GLY A 185 0.65 2.20 -27.69
C GLY A 185 1.65 1.03 -27.74
N ARG A 186 1.18 -0.18 -28.12
CA ARG A 186 2.02 -1.40 -28.20
C ARG A 186 2.06 -2.01 -29.60
N GLU A 187 1.72 -1.25 -30.62
CA GLU A 187 1.63 -1.70 -32.02
C GLU A 187 2.96 -2.27 -32.51
N LYS A 188 4.08 -1.60 -32.21
CA LYS A 188 5.42 -2.01 -32.63
C LYS A 188 5.85 -3.35 -32.04
N GLU A 189 5.58 -3.53 -30.75
CA GLU A 189 5.88 -4.77 -30.04
C GLU A 189 5.01 -5.91 -30.55
N ILE A 190 3.71 -5.69 -30.75
CA ILE A 190 2.79 -6.68 -31.32
C ILE A 190 3.22 -7.06 -32.75
N GLU A 191 3.54 -6.10 -33.61
CA GLU A 191 4.07 -6.38 -34.95
C GLU A 191 5.35 -7.21 -34.89
N ARG A 192 6.24 -6.90 -33.95
CA ARG A 192 7.47 -7.66 -33.75
C ARG A 192 7.20 -9.09 -33.30
N VAL A 193 6.22 -9.31 -32.41
CA VAL A 193 5.77 -10.64 -32.00
C VAL A 193 5.21 -11.40 -33.20
N ILE A 194 4.36 -10.80 -34.04
CA ILE A 194 3.82 -11.38 -35.27
C ILE A 194 4.95 -11.79 -36.21
N GLN A 195 5.92 -10.92 -36.44
CA GLN A 195 7.09 -11.21 -37.29
C GLN A 195 7.88 -12.42 -36.78
N ILE A 196 8.06 -12.53 -35.44
CA ILE A 196 8.81 -13.65 -34.84
C ILE A 196 8.00 -14.95 -34.97
N LEU A 197 6.72 -14.96 -34.64
CA LEU A 197 5.84 -16.12 -34.75
C LEU A 197 5.77 -16.65 -36.20
N SER A 198 5.93 -15.80 -37.19
CA SER A 198 5.92 -16.17 -38.61
C SER A 198 7.24 -16.73 -39.13
N ARG A 199 8.31 -16.78 -38.31
CA ARG A 199 9.61 -17.34 -38.72
C ARG A 199 9.61 -18.86 -38.75
N ARG A 200 10.48 -19.43 -39.55
CA ARG A 200 10.72 -20.89 -39.63
C ARG A 200 11.49 -21.40 -38.41
N SER A 201 12.37 -20.62 -37.86
CA SER A 201 13.19 -20.94 -36.68
C SER A 201 13.26 -19.74 -35.75
N LYS A 202 13.52 -19.95 -34.44
CA LYS A 202 13.44 -18.90 -33.41
C LYS A 202 12.09 -18.18 -33.43
N ASN A 203 11.02 -18.97 -33.54
CA ASN A 203 9.64 -18.49 -33.68
C ASN A 203 8.89 -18.37 -32.37
N ASN A 204 9.60 -18.36 -31.24
CA ASN A 204 9.04 -18.13 -29.91
C ASN A 204 9.50 -16.76 -29.40
N PRO A 205 8.64 -15.73 -29.39
CA PRO A 205 8.95 -14.43 -28.80
C PRO A 205 9.01 -14.54 -27.27
N CYS A 206 9.99 -13.85 -26.67
CA CYS A 206 10.06 -13.65 -25.24
C CYS A 206 9.95 -12.15 -24.93
N LEU A 207 8.89 -11.73 -24.30
CA LEU A 207 8.64 -10.35 -23.88
C LEU A 207 9.48 -10.06 -22.64
N ILE A 208 10.43 -9.14 -22.74
CA ILE A 208 11.38 -8.82 -21.69
C ILE A 208 11.16 -7.38 -21.25
N GLY A 209 10.87 -7.17 -19.99
CA GLY A 209 10.68 -5.83 -19.45
C GLY A 209 10.41 -5.85 -17.95
N GLU A 210 10.44 -4.69 -17.36
CA GLU A 210 10.17 -4.51 -15.91
C GLU A 210 8.74 -4.94 -15.53
N PRO A 211 8.47 -5.28 -14.26
CA PRO A 211 7.12 -5.57 -13.81
C PRO A 211 6.18 -4.38 -14.05
N GLY A 212 4.93 -4.64 -14.43
CA GLY A 212 3.92 -3.57 -14.61
C GLY A 212 4.02 -2.76 -15.90
N VAL A 213 4.96 -3.06 -16.84
CA VAL A 213 5.04 -2.34 -18.13
C VAL A 213 4.02 -2.80 -19.18
N GLY A 214 3.18 -3.79 -18.89
CA GLY A 214 2.14 -4.27 -19.80
C GLY A 214 2.57 -5.39 -20.76
N LYS A 215 3.42 -6.32 -20.33
CA LYS A 215 3.83 -7.49 -21.13
C LYS A 215 2.64 -8.37 -21.51
N THR A 216 1.75 -8.64 -20.58
CA THR A 216 0.53 -9.45 -20.81
C THR A 216 -0.41 -8.79 -21.82
N ALA A 217 -0.53 -7.45 -21.77
CA ALA A 217 -1.34 -6.69 -22.71
C ALA A 217 -0.92 -6.88 -24.18
N ILE A 218 0.36 -7.16 -24.46
CA ILE A 218 0.85 -7.46 -25.82
C ILE A 218 0.27 -8.78 -26.34
N ALA A 219 0.16 -9.81 -25.50
CA ALA A 219 -0.46 -11.08 -25.88
C ALA A 219 -1.98 -10.91 -26.07
N GLU A 220 -2.63 -10.11 -25.23
CA GLU A 220 -4.03 -9.74 -25.36
C GLU A 220 -4.29 -8.93 -26.65
N GLY A 221 -3.40 -7.97 -26.98
CA GLY A 221 -3.47 -7.20 -28.22
C GLY A 221 -3.27 -8.06 -29.47
N LEU A 222 -2.42 -9.07 -29.41
CA LEU A 222 -2.27 -10.05 -30.47
C LEU A 222 -3.56 -10.89 -30.64
N ALA A 223 -4.19 -11.32 -29.54
CA ALA A 223 -5.45 -12.04 -29.57
C ALA A 223 -6.57 -11.17 -30.22
N LEU A 224 -6.64 -9.89 -29.89
CA LEU A 224 -7.56 -8.94 -30.54
C LEU A 224 -7.32 -8.81 -32.04
N LYS A 225 -6.05 -8.75 -32.48
CA LYS A 225 -5.70 -8.69 -33.91
C LYS A 225 -6.04 -9.98 -34.64
N ILE A 226 -5.87 -11.16 -34.03
CA ILE A 226 -6.29 -12.44 -34.61
C ILE A 226 -7.81 -12.46 -34.84
N VAL A 227 -8.60 -12.05 -33.85
CA VAL A 227 -10.06 -12.00 -33.92
C VAL A 227 -10.55 -11.00 -35.00
N LYS A 228 -9.84 -9.88 -35.18
CA LYS A 228 -10.13 -8.86 -36.19
C LYS A 228 -9.61 -9.23 -37.59
N HIS A 229 -8.95 -10.36 -37.76
CA HIS A 229 -8.28 -10.76 -39.00
C HIS A 229 -7.20 -9.77 -39.48
N GLU A 230 -6.55 -9.07 -38.56
CA GLU A 230 -5.46 -8.10 -38.83
C GLU A 230 -4.08 -8.76 -38.69
N VAL A 231 -3.97 -10.05 -39.06
CA VAL A 231 -2.74 -10.85 -38.95
C VAL A 231 -2.49 -11.59 -40.27
N PRO A 232 -1.22 -12.00 -40.55
CA PRO A 232 -0.91 -12.83 -41.72
C PRO A 232 -1.67 -14.18 -41.69
N GLU A 233 -1.94 -14.77 -42.85
CA GLU A 233 -2.64 -16.06 -43.03
C GLU A 233 -2.12 -17.18 -42.13
N LEU A 234 -0.83 -17.17 -41.84
CA LEU A 234 -0.15 -18.16 -40.98
C LEU A 234 -0.65 -18.13 -39.52
N LEU A 235 -1.19 -17.01 -39.05
CA LEU A 235 -1.74 -16.79 -37.73
C LEU A 235 -3.27 -16.73 -37.69
N GLU A 236 -3.92 -16.77 -38.86
CA GLU A 236 -5.37 -16.84 -38.92
C GLU A 236 -5.91 -18.16 -38.32
N GLY A 237 -6.94 -18.06 -37.51
CA GLY A 237 -7.53 -19.23 -36.83
C GLY A 237 -6.68 -19.84 -35.72
N LYS A 238 -5.53 -19.22 -35.37
CA LYS A 238 -4.76 -19.58 -34.17
C LYS A 238 -5.46 -19.06 -32.93
N LYS A 239 -5.30 -19.82 -31.83
CA LYS A 239 -5.79 -19.49 -30.50
C LYS A 239 -4.62 -19.18 -29.58
N ILE A 240 -4.74 -18.16 -28.76
CA ILE A 240 -3.76 -17.83 -27.71
C ILE A 240 -4.32 -18.28 -26.37
N VAL A 241 -3.65 -19.21 -25.71
CA VAL A 241 -4.03 -19.72 -24.40
C VAL A 241 -2.97 -19.32 -23.38
N ALA A 242 -3.36 -18.51 -22.41
CA ALA A 242 -2.49 -18.15 -21.28
C ALA A 242 -2.52 -19.26 -20.24
N LEU A 243 -1.35 -19.85 -19.97
CA LEU A 243 -1.20 -20.97 -19.04
C LEU A 243 -0.90 -20.47 -17.63
N ASP A 244 -1.73 -20.84 -16.66
CA ASP A 244 -1.50 -20.51 -15.25
C ASP A 244 -0.69 -21.60 -14.56
N LEU A 245 0.62 -21.37 -14.45
CA LEU A 245 1.55 -22.29 -13.81
C LEU A 245 1.29 -22.44 -12.31
N THR A 246 0.83 -21.39 -11.66
CA THR A 246 0.55 -21.39 -10.22
C THR A 246 -0.60 -22.36 -9.89
N SER A 247 -1.66 -22.30 -10.69
CA SER A 247 -2.80 -23.23 -10.57
C SER A 247 -2.40 -24.67 -10.91
N MET A 248 -1.47 -24.90 -11.84
CA MET A 248 -0.97 -26.22 -12.18
C MET A 248 -0.15 -26.87 -11.06
N VAL A 249 0.53 -26.09 -10.25
CA VAL A 249 1.28 -26.57 -9.06
C VAL A 249 0.36 -26.74 -7.85
N ALA A 250 -0.70 -25.94 -7.75
CA ALA A 250 -1.63 -26.00 -6.63
C ALA A 250 -2.32 -27.38 -6.55
N GLY A 251 -2.37 -27.97 -5.33
CA GLY A 251 -3.01 -29.24 -5.08
C GLY A 251 -2.21 -30.50 -5.49
N THR A 252 -1.01 -30.35 -6.05
CA THR A 252 -0.13 -31.52 -6.30
C THR A 252 0.50 -31.99 -5.00
N LYS A 253 0.34 -33.29 -4.67
CA LYS A 253 0.95 -33.92 -3.48
C LYS A 253 2.33 -34.48 -3.78
N TYR A 254 2.56 -34.88 -5.02
CA TYR A 254 3.79 -35.52 -5.50
C TYR A 254 4.37 -34.76 -6.69
N ARG A 255 5.68 -34.80 -6.80
CA ARG A 255 6.44 -34.18 -7.88
C ARG A 255 5.97 -34.59 -9.29
N GLY A 256 5.62 -35.86 -9.47
CA GLY A 256 5.16 -36.41 -10.76
C GLY A 256 3.84 -35.82 -11.25
N ASP A 257 2.97 -35.39 -10.34
CA ASP A 257 1.64 -34.86 -10.71
C ASP A 257 1.74 -33.59 -11.56
N PHE A 258 2.65 -32.65 -11.18
CA PHE A 258 2.90 -31.43 -11.94
C PHE A 258 3.53 -31.70 -13.30
N GLU A 259 4.53 -32.58 -13.35
CA GLU A 259 5.17 -33.02 -14.60
C GLU A 259 4.14 -33.64 -15.56
N GLU A 260 3.25 -34.48 -15.03
CA GLU A 260 2.18 -35.13 -15.81
C GLU A 260 1.16 -34.10 -16.36
N ARG A 261 0.78 -33.11 -15.56
CA ARG A 261 -0.13 -32.03 -16.00
C ARG A 261 0.47 -31.21 -17.14
N ILE A 262 1.75 -30.78 -17.00
CA ILE A 262 2.44 -30.06 -18.08
C ILE A 262 2.56 -30.93 -19.33
N GLN A 263 2.93 -32.20 -19.17
CA GLN A 263 3.05 -33.10 -20.31
C GLN A 263 1.73 -33.25 -21.06
N LYS A 264 0.61 -33.45 -20.33
CA LYS A 264 -0.73 -33.51 -20.92
C LYS A 264 -1.10 -32.23 -21.66
N ALA A 265 -0.88 -31.06 -21.04
CA ALA A 265 -1.12 -29.77 -21.70
C ALA A 265 -0.30 -29.61 -22.97
N MET A 266 0.98 -30.02 -22.97
CA MET A 266 1.84 -29.98 -24.17
C MET A 266 1.34 -30.93 -25.26
N ASP A 267 0.87 -32.10 -24.92
CA ASP A 267 0.34 -33.08 -25.88
C ASP A 267 -0.99 -32.59 -26.48
N GLU A 268 -1.83 -31.93 -25.70
CA GLU A 268 -3.06 -31.27 -26.17
C GLU A 268 -2.74 -30.15 -27.17
N VAL A 269 -1.72 -29.29 -26.89
CA VAL A 269 -1.29 -28.23 -27.82
C VAL A 269 -0.79 -28.80 -29.14
N LYS A 270 0.01 -29.89 -29.08
CA LYS A 270 0.49 -30.58 -30.28
C LYS A 270 -0.64 -31.16 -31.10
N GLN A 271 -1.61 -31.83 -30.47
CA GLN A 271 -2.76 -32.42 -31.16
C GLN A 271 -3.68 -31.36 -31.78
N ALA A 272 -3.88 -30.27 -31.11
CA ALA A 272 -4.72 -29.16 -31.61
C ALA A 272 -4.06 -28.44 -32.81
N GLY A 273 -2.75 -28.24 -32.79
CA GLY A 273 -1.96 -27.65 -33.90
C GLY A 273 -2.21 -26.16 -34.16
N ASN A 274 -3.25 -25.59 -33.59
CA ASN A 274 -3.63 -24.19 -33.77
C ASN A 274 -3.51 -23.34 -32.50
N ILE A 275 -2.86 -23.85 -31.46
CA ILE A 275 -2.71 -23.17 -30.17
C ILE A 275 -1.32 -22.56 -30.05
N ILE A 276 -1.26 -21.29 -29.64
CA ILE A 276 -0.07 -20.58 -29.21
C ILE A 276 -0.19 -20.42 -27.70
N LEU A 277 0.79 -20.91 -26.94
CA LEU A 277 0.81 -20.75 -25.48
C LEU A 277 1.38 -19.39 -25.11
N PHE A 278 0.72 -18.67 -24.23
CA PHE A 278 1.29 -17.55 -23.52
C PHE A 278 1.65 -17.99 -22.09
N ILE A 279 2.90 -17.79 -21.70
CA ILE A 279 3.41 -18.16 -20.39
C ILE A 279 4.00 -16.91 -19.74
N ASP A 280 3.28 -16.39 -18.74
CA ASP A 280 3.83 -15.31 -17.93
C ASP A 280 4.83 -15.89 -16.92
N GLU A 281 5.83 -15.09 -16.53
CA GLU A 281 6.93 -15.51 -15.67
C GLU A 281 7.58 -16.82 -16.16
N VAL A 282 7.84 -16.94 -17.46
CA VAL A 282 8.38 -18.16 -18.10
C VAL A 282 9.66 -18.67 -17.41
N HIS A 283 10.37 -17.83 -16.68
CA HIS A 283 11.54 -18.20 -15.88
C HIS A 283 11.21 -19.17 -14.75
N THR A 284 9.98 -19.19 -14.24
CA THR A 284 9.54 -20.12 -13.17
C THR A 284 9.59 -21.57 -13.62
N LEU A 285 9.39 -21.82 -14.93
CA LEU A 285 9.57 -23.14 -15.53
C LEU A 285 11.03 -23.58 -15.60
N MET A 286 11.96 -22.62 -15.59
CA MET A 286 13.37 -22.83 -15.92
C MET A 286 14.32 -22.63 -14.74
N GLY A 287 13.84 -22.08 -13.62
CA GLY A 287 14.66 -21.65 -12.48
C GLY A 287 14.45 -22.40 -11.18
N ALA A 288 13.58 -23.39 -11.15
CA ALA A 288 13.25 -24.13 -9.94
C ALA A 288 14.35 -25.11 -9.46
N GLY A 289 15.60 -24.95 -9.91
CA GLY A 289 16.66 -25.95 -9.74
C GLY A 289 17.82 -25.60 -8.78
N SER A 290 17.70 -24.64 -7.85
CA SER A 290 18.77 -24.34 -6.87
C SER A 290 18.58 -25.00 -5.50
N ALA A 291 17.43 -25.60 -5.21
CA ALA A 291 17.25 -26.48 -4.06
C ALA A 291 17.24 -27.94 -4.54
N GLU A 292 17.99 -28.84 -3.89
CA GLU A 292 17.96 -30.28 -4.16
C GLU A 292 16.51 -30.79 -4.19
N GLY A 293 15.97 -31.00 -5.41
CA GLY A 293 14.62 -31.53 -5.61
C GLY A 293 13.66 -30.67 -6.46
N ALA A 294 14.06 -29.48 -6.94
CA ALA A 294 13.19 -28.64 -7.76
C ALA A 294 13.01 -29.21 -9.19
N THR A 295 11.77 -29.21 -9.64
CA THR A 295 11.33 -29.80 -10.92
C THR A 295 11.80 -28.94 -12.08
N ASP A 296 12.60 -29.47 -12.95
CA ASP A 296 13.02 -28.81 -14.17
C ASP A 296 11.97 -29.06 -15.28
N ALA A 297 10.82 -28.37 -15.19
CA ALA A 297 9.77 -28.41 -16.21
C ALA A 297 10.31 -27.97 -17.60
N ALA A 298 11.45 -27.28 -17.62
CA ALA A 298 12.17 -26.95 -18.83
C ALA A 298 12.55 -28.22 -19.63
N ASN A 299 12.84 -29.33 -18.98
CA ASN A 299 13.18 -30.57 -19.67
C ASN A 299 12.00 -31.17 -20.47
N ILE A 300 10.77 -30.85 -20.11
CA ILE A 300 9.57 -31.26 -20.86
C ILE A 300 9.35 -30.33 -22.06
N LEU A 301 9.59 -29.02 -21.88
CA LEU A 301 9.39 -28.02 -22.96
C LEU A 301 10.52 -28.00 -23.99
N LYS A 302 11.77 -28.21 -23.59
CA LYS A 302 12.95 -28.16 -24.47
C LYS A 302 12.83 -29.04 -25.72
N PRO A 303 12.41 -30.33 -25.64
CA PRO A 303 12.25 -31.18 -26.82
C PRO A 303 11.16 -30.68 -27.78
N ALA A 304 10.04 -30.24 -27.26
CA ALA A 304 8.91 -29.76 -28.07
C ALA A 304 9.24 -28.43 -28.79
N LEU A 305 9.87 -27.49 -28.08
CA LEU A 305 10.41 -26.24 -28.62
C LEU A 305 11.52 -26.49 -29.66
N ALA A 306 12.39 -27.50 -29.40
CA ALA A 306 13.48 -27.85 -30.30
C ALA A 306 13.00 -28.39 -31.63
N ARG A 307 11.92 -29.15 -31.64
CA ARG A 307 11.31 -29.72 -32.84
C ARG A 307 10.35 -28.76 -33.53
N GLY A 308 10.00 -27.65 -32.91
CA GLY A 308 9.01 -26.68 -33.40
C GLY A 308 7.57 -27.23 -33.40
N GLU A 309 7.28 -28.17 -32.51
CA GLU A 309 5.98 -28.82 -32.35
C GLU A 309 4.98 -27.89 -31.65
N ILE A 310 5.46 -26.93 -30.89
CA ILE A 310 4.69 -25.93 -30.15
C ILE A 310 5.23 -24.53 -30.40
N GLN A 311 4.38 -23.54 -30.33
CA GLN A 311 4.72 -22.11 -30.30
C GLN A 311 4.39 -21.51 -28.93
N VAL A 312 5.35 -20.76 -28.40
CA VAL A 312 5.25 -20.16 -27.05
C VAL A 312 5.59 -18.67 -27.12
N ILE A 313 4.77 -17.85 -26.50
CA ILE A 313 5.07 -16.46 -26.16
C ILE A 313 5.42 -16.45 -24.68
N GLY A 314 6.67 -16.20 -24.34
CA GLY A 314 7.10 -16.06 -22.95
C GLY A 314 7.08 -14.60 -22.51
N ALA A 315 6.84 -14.35 -21.22
CA ALA A 315 7.05 -13.04 -20.60
C ALA A 315 7.93 -13.20 -19.36
N THR A 316 8.88 -12.27 -19.15
CA THR A 316 9.79 -12.29 -18.00
C THR A 316 10.46 -10.93 -17.78
N THR A 317 11.25 -10.78 -16.71
CA THR A 317 12.08 -9.61 -16.48
C THR A 317 13.44 -9.72 -17.19
N ILE A 318 14.17 -8.61 -17.32
CA ILE A 318 15.50 -8.59 -17.99
C ILE A 318 16.50 -9.47 -17.23
N ASP A 319 16.50 -9.37 -15.90
CA ASP A 319 17.45 -10.09 -15.05
C ASP A 319 17.21 -11.61 -15.06
N GLU A 320 15.94 -11.99 -15.01
CA GLU A 320 15.54 -13.41 -15.05
C GLU A 320 15.77 -14.03 -16.44
N TYR A 321 15.56 -13.26 -17.51
CA TYR A 321 15.91 -13.70 -18.86
C TYR A 321 17.41 -14.03 -18.97
N ARG A 322 18.26 -13.12 -18.52
CA ARG A 322 19.72 -13.33 -18.51
C ARG A 322 20.16 -14.49 -17.62
N LYS A 323 19.52 -14.62 -16.45
CA LYS A 323 19.87 -15.63 -15.47
C LYS A 323 19.46 -17.06 -15.89
N ASN A 324 18.29 -17.20 -16.50
CA ASN A 324 17.62 -18.49 -16.70
C ASN A 324 17.54 -18.90 -18.18
N ILE A 325 17.40 -17.97 -19.14
CA ILE A 325 17.21 -18.29 -20.56
C ILE A 325 18.51 -18.13 -21.37
N GLU A 326 19.23 -17.02 -21.23
CA GLU A 326 20.48 -16.78 -21.94
C GLU A 326 21.59 -17.77 -21.57
N LYS A 327 21.61 -18.27 -20.35
CA LYS A 327 22.61 -19.26 -19.91
C LYS A 327 22.37 -20.67 -20.49
N ASP A 328 21.16 -20.94 -20.91
CA ASP A 328 20.79 -22.21 -21.50
C ASP A 328 20.82 -22.14 -23.03
N ALA A 329 21.87 -22.67 -23.64
CA ALA A 329 22.10 -22.62 -25.09
C ALA A 329 20.96 -23.26 -25.92
N ALA A 330 20.17 -24.17 -25.35
CA ALA A 330 19.04 -24.79 -26.05
C ALA A 330 17.86 -23.83 -26.14
N LEU A 331 17.62 -23.06 -25.07
CA LEU A 331 16.54 -22.08 -24.99
C LEU A 331 16.88 -20.79 -25.73
N GLU A 332 18.09 -20.27 -25.58
CA GLU A 332 18.59 -19.10 -26.30
C GLU A 332 18.43 -19.20 -27.81
N ARG A 333 18.63 -20.38 -28.34
CA ARG A 333 18.48 -20.65 -29.79
C ARG A 333 17.00 -20.73 -30.23
N ARG A 334 16.05 -20.78 -29.30
CA ARG A 334 14.61 -20.94 -29.60
C ARG A 334 13.79 -19.71 -29.28
N PHE A 335 14.14 -19.00 -28.22
CA PHE A 335 13.49 -17.75 -27.88
C PHE A 335 14.14 -16.55 -28.58
N GLN A 336 13.31 -15.61 -29.00
CA GLN A 336 13.75 -14.33 -29.55
C GLN A 336 13.29 -13.21 -28.62
N PRO A 337 14.21 -12.45 -28.00
CA PRO A 337 13.83 -11.36 -27.10
C PRO A 337 13.10 -10.22 -27.83
N VAL A 338 12.05 -9.71 -27.17
CA VAL A 338 11.32 -8.50 -27.52
C VAL A 338 11.31 -7.61 -26.30
N THR A 339 12.05 -6.52 -26.35
CA THR A 339 12.14 -5.59 -25.24
C THR A 339 10.87 -4.75 -25.15
N VAL A 340 10.24 -4.78 -23.97
CA VAL A 340 9.04 -4.01 -23.64
C VAL A 340 9.44 -2.91 -22.67
N GLY A 341 9.53 -1.69 -23.16
CA GLY A 341 9.89 -0.52 -22.35
C GLY A 341 8.70 0.07 -21.59
N GLU A 342 9.00 0.93 -20.61
CA GLU A 342 7.98 1.76 -19.96
C GLU A 342 7.35 2.70 -21.00
N PRO A 343 6.00 2.82 -21.05
CA PRO A 343 5.34 3.76 -21.96
C PRO A 343 5.62 5.20 -21.53
N THR A 344 5.57 6.12 -22.49
CA THR A 344 5.67 7.56 -22.20
C THR A 344 4.47 8.05 -21.39
N GLU A 345 4.60 9.21 -20.76
CA GLU A 345 3.47 9.83 -20.03
C GLU A 345 2.25 10.04 -20.94
N GLU A 346 2.47 10.47 -22.18
CA GLU A 346 1.40 10.67 -23.17
C GLU A 346 0.70 9.35 -23.51
N GLN A 347 1.46 8.29 -23.81
CA GLN A 347 0.91 6.96 -24.06
C GLN A 347 0.16 6.41 -22.82
N THR A 348 0.67 6.67 -21.63
CA THR A 348 0.02 6.25 -20.38
C THR A 348 -1.34 6.96 -20.19
N VAL A 349 -1.43 8.25 -20.52
CA VAL A 349 -2.70 8.99 -20.49
C VAL A 349 -3.71 8.37 -21.46
N GLU A 350 -3.26 7.99 -22.67
CA GLU A 350 -4.13 7.33 -23.67
C GLU A 350 -4.62 5.96 -23.19
N ILE A 351 -3.71 5.15 -22.58
CA ILE A 351 -4.06 3.85 -21.98
C ILE A 351 -5.13 4.04 -20.91
N LEU A 352 -4.93 4.98 -19.98
CA LEU A 352 -5.89 5.25 -18.92
C LEU A 352 -7.24 5.75 -19.43
N LYS A 353 -7.25 6.58 -20.49
CA LYS A 353 -8.49 7.00 -21.14
C LYS A 353 -9.23 5.82 -21.78
N GLY A 354 -8.51 4.86 -22.34
CA GLY A 354 -9.09 3.63 -22.87
C GLY A 354 -9.66 2.66 -21.81
N LEU A 355 -9.10 2.69 -20.59
CA LEU A 355 -9.55 1.88 -19.47
C LEU A 355 -10.65 2.54 -18.64
N ARG A 356 -10.83 3.86 -18.78
CA ARG A 356 -11.70 4.70 -17.95
C ARG A 356 -13.10 4.13 -17.78
N ASP A 357 -13.75 3.80 -18.88
CA ASP A 357 -15.17 3.38 -18.88
C ASP A 357 -15.40 2.11 -18.04
N LYS A 358 -14.42 1.19 -18.00
CA LYS A 358 -14.48 -0.02 -17.18
C LYS A 358 -14.31 0.29 -15.68
N TYR A 359 -13.37 1.17 -15.32
CA TYR A 359 -13.18 1.62 -13.96
C TYR A 359 -14.38 2.43 -13.45
N GLU A 360 -14.94 3.31 -14.28
CA GLU A 360 -16.17 4.06 -13.97
C GLU A 360 -17.36 3.11 -13.74
N ALA A 361 -17.52 2.09 -14.57
CA ALA A 361 -18.57 1.09 -14.41
C ALA A 361 -18.41 0.25 -13.15
N HIS A 362 -17.15 -0.14 -12.82
CA HIS A 362 -16.85 -0.95 -11.63
C HIS A 362 -17.08 -0.19 -10.33
N HIS A 363 -16.55 1.03 -10.25
CA HIS A 363 -16.60 1.85 -9.02
C HIS A 363 -17.86 2.71 -8.94
N LYS A 364 -18.61 2.88 -10.03
CA LYS A 364 -19.79 3.76 -10.14
C LYS A 364 -19.47 5.22 -9.80
N VAL A 365 -18.31 5.69 -10.25
CA VAL A 365 -17.80 7.06 -10.13
C VAL A 365 -17.37 7.53 -11.51
N LYS A 366 -17.32 8.84 -11.74
CA LYS A 366 -16.84 9.44 -12.99
C LYS A 366 -15.40 9.90 -12.82
N ILE A 367 -14.54 9.62 -13.79
CA ILE A 367 -13.11 9.98 -13.77
C ILE A 367 -12.88 11.15 -14.70
N THR A 368 -12.41 12.28 -14.16
CA THR A 368 -12.12 13.47 -14.97
C THR A 368 -10.81 13.32 -15.75
N ASP A 369 -10.72 13.92 -16.94
CA ASP A 369 -9.47 13.93 -17.72
C ASP A 369 -8.31 14.54 -16.93
N ALA A 370 -8.59 15.58 -16.14
CA ALA A 370 -7.60 16.20 -15.27
C ALA A 370 -7.09 15.24 -14.17
N ALA A 371 -7.93 14.32 -13.67
CA ALA A 371 -7.50 13.29 -12.72
C ALA A 371 -6.56 12.28 -13.38
N ILE A 372 -6.85 11.86 -14.62
CA ILE A 372 -6.00 10.94 -15.41
C ILE A 372 -4.61 11.56 -15.63
N GLU A 373 -4.56 12.80 -16.13
CA GLU A 373 -3.29 13.49 -16.37
C GLU A 373 -2.49 13.69 -15.08
N ASN A 374 -3.17 14.02 -13.98
CA ASN A 374 -2.52 14.13 -12.67
C ASN A 374 -2.04 12.79 -12.14
N ALA A 375 -2.78 11.69 -12.32
CA ALA A 375 -2.36 10.36 -11.91
C ALA A 375 -1.03 9.98 -12.60
N VAL A 376 -0.92 10.23 -13.90
CA VAL A 376 0.31 9.96 -14.67
C VAL A 376 1.46 10.85 -14.19
N LYS A 377 1.26 12.17 -14.09
CA LYS A 377 2.30 13.12 -13.65
C LYS A 377 2.78 12.85 -12.22
N MET A 378 1.83 12.59 -11.31
CA MET A 378 2.17 12.34 -9.91
C MET A 378 2.81 10.98 -9.71
N SER A 379 2.34 9.93 -10.38
CA SER A 379 3.00 8.61 -10.31
C SER A 379 4.42 8.66 -10.88
N SER A 380 4.64 9.35 -12.00
CA SER A 380 5.99 9.52 -12.56
C SER A 380 6.91 10.29 -11.62
N ARG A 381 6.39 11.30 -10.92
CA ARG A 381 7.18 12.18 -10.06
C ARG A 381 7.43 11.61 -8.67
N TYR A 382 6.45 10.95 -8.06
CA TYR A 382 6.48 10.59 -6.64
C TYR A 382 6.61 9.08 -6.38
N ILE A 383 6.31 8.22 -7.37
CA ILE A 383 6.41 6.76 -7.24
C ILE A 383 7.55 6.27 -8.13
N ALA A 384 8.73 6.05 -7.51
CA ALA A 384 9.95 5.68 -8.24
C ALA A 384 10.22 4.18 -8.28
N ASP A 385 9.53 3.39 -7.45
CA ASP A 385 9.74 1.94 -7.26
C ASP A 385 8.87 1.07 -8.17
N ARG A 386 7.98 1.68 -8.96
CA ARG A 386 7.07 1.03 -9.90
C ARG A 386 7.13 1.70 -11.28
N PHE A 387 6.65 1.00 -12.31
CA PHE A 387 6.69 1.44 -13.70
C PHE A 387 5.30 1.81 -14.24
N GLN A 388 5.27 2.68 -15.25
CA GLN A 388 4.05 2.96 -16.01
C GLN A 388 3.70 1.75 -16.90
N PRO A 389 2.41 1.48 -17.17
CA PRO A 389 1.22 2.22 -16.73
C PRO A 389 0.68 1.79 -15.36
N ASP A 390 1.18 0.67 -14.81
CA ASP A 390 0.65 0.00 -13.62
C ASP A 390 0.48 0.94 -12.41
N LYS A 391 1.53 1.73 -12.08
CA LYS A 391 1.47 2.69 -10.98
C LYS A 391 0.40 3.78 -11.14
N ALA A 392 0.07 4.18 -12.37
CA ALA A 392 -0.96 5.17 -12.62
C ALA A 392 -2.36 4.54 -12.61
N ILE A 393 -2.48 3.29 -13.05
CA ILE A 393 -3.70 2.49 -12.96
C ILE A 393 -4.06 2.27 -11.49
N ASP A 394 -3.12 1.81 -10.68
CA ASP A 394 -3.31 1.60 -9.23
C ASP A 394 -3.77 2.89 -8.52
N LEU A 395 -3.19 4.04 -8.88
CA LEU A 395 -3.61 5.33 -8.30
C LEU A 395 -5.05 5.67 -8.62
N ILE A 396 -5.49 5.43 -9.86
CA ILE A 396 -6.88 5.69 -10.27
C ILE A 396 -7.81 4.72 -9.58
N ASP A 397 -7.46 3.44 -9.52
CA ASP A 397 -8.27 2.41 -8.88
C ASP A 397 -8.49 2.71 -7.39
N GLU A 398 -7.42 3.06 -6.67
CA GLU A 398 -7.53 3.42 -5.26
C GLU A 398 -8.28 4.74 -5.03
N ALA A 399 -8.08 5.74 -5.90
CA ALA A 399 -8.81 7.00 -5.82
C ALA A 399 -10.31 6.80 -6.05
N CYS A 400 -10.70 6.00 -7.05
CA CYS A 400 -12.09 5.62 -7.29
C CYS A 400 -12.69 4.89 -6.10
N SER A 401 -11.96 3.93 -5.53
CA SER A 401 -12.36 3.18 -4.34
C SER A 401 -12.57 4.10 -3.14
N LYS A 402 -11.65 5.03 -2.90
CA LYS A 402 -11.72 6.01 -1.81
C LYS A 402 -12.90 6.97 -1.96
N VAL A 403 -13.13 7.50 -3.15
CA VAL A 403 -14.28 8.38 -3.44
C VAL A 403 -15.58 7.62 -3.25
N ARG A 404 -15.67 6.38 -3.72
CA ARG A 404 -16.82 5.50 -3.50
C ARG A 404 -17.06 5.25 -2.00
N LEU A 405 -16.03 4.89 -1.24
CA LEU A 405 -16.13 4.63 0.19
C LEU A 405 -16.59 5.88 0.96
N ALA A 406 -16.05 7.06 0.61
CA ALA A 406 -16.47 8.33 1.18
C ALA A 406 -17.96 8.62 0.91
N ALA A 407 -18.50 8.15 -0.22
CA ALA A 407 -19.94 8.26 -0.54
C ALA A 407 -20.81 7.39 0.36
N TYR A 408 -20.31 6.25 0.84
CA TYR A 408 -21.04 5.34 1.75
C TYR A 408 -20.81 5.67 3.23
N THR A 409 -19.85 6.53 3.55
CA THR A 409 -19.60 6.91 4.95
C THR A 409 -20.64 7.91 5.41
N ALA A 410 -21.39 7.55 6.44
CA ALA A 410 -22.40 8.43 7.02
C ALA A 410 -21.78 9.75 7.51
N PRO A 411 -22.40 10.92 7.25
CA PRO A 411 -21.91 12.20 7.73
C PRO A 411 -21.70 12.21 9.25
N PRO A 412 -20.73 12.99 9.78
CA PRO A 412 -20.45 13.06 11.21
C PRO A 412 -21.68 13.35 12.06
N ASN A 413 -22.58 14.21 11.58
CA ASN A 413 -23.83 14.57 12.25
C ASN A 413 -24.71 13.36 12.56
N LEU A 414 -24.78 12.36 11.67
CA LEU A 414 -25.56 11.14 11.90
C LEU A 414 -24.96 10.28 13.01
N LYS A 415 -23.63 10.19 13.08
CA LYS A 415 -22.95 9.48 14.18
C LYS A 415 -23.10 10.17 15.52
N GLU A 416 -23.08 11.51 15.53
CA GLU A 416 -23.32 12.31 16.74
C GLU A 416 -24.74 12.12 17.24
N MET A 417 -25.75 12.17 16.36
CA MET A 417 -27.14 11.87 16.69
C MET A 417 -27.34 10.45 17.24
N GLU A 418 -26.71 9.44 16.62
CA GLU A 418 -26.77 8.05 17.11
C GLU A 418 -26.13 7.90 18.51
N THR A 419 -25.06 8.64 18.78
CA THR A 419 -24.38 8.62 20.07
C THR A 419 -25.24 9.29 21.14
N GLU A 420 -25.89 10.40 20.79
CA GLU A 420 -26.78 11.13 21.68
C GLU A 420 -28.05 10.32 21.99
N ILE A 421 -28.62 9.62 21.00
CA ILE A 421 -29.77 8.70 21.23
C ILE A 421 -29.38 7.59 22.21
N LYS A 422 -28.19 7.00 22.07
CA LYS A 422 -27.70 5.99 23.02
C LYS A 422 -27.51 6.55 24.42
N ARG A 423 -27.07 7.81 24.56
CA ARG A 423 -26.94 8.50 25.83
C ARG A 423 -28.32 8.71 26.48
N LEU A 424 -29.27 9.27 25.73
CA LEU A 424 -30.65 9.49 26.21
C LEU A 424 -31.34 8.19 26.59
N ALA A 425 -31.13 7.10 25.86
CA ALA A 425 -31.66 5.77 26.20
C ALA A 425 -31.09 5.23 27.51
N ALA A 426 -29.79 5.46 27.76
CA ALA A 426 -29.16 5.06 29.02
C ALA A 426 -29.67 5.90 30.20
N GLU A 427 -29.80 7.23 30.04
CA GLU A 427 -30.37 8.15 31.05
C GLU A 427 -31.82 7.82 31.35
N LYS A 428 -32.65 7.53 30.33
CA LYS A 428 -34.01 7.05 30.48
C LYS A 428 -34.09 5.79 31.32
N THR A 429 -33.23 4.81 31.05
CA THR A 429 -33.17 3.56 31.81
C THR A 429 -32.78 3.79 33.27
N ALA A 430 -31.84 4.72 33.51
CA ALA A 430 -31.45 5.12 34.87
C ALA A 430 -32.59 5.83 35.62
N ALA A 431 -33.32 6.75 34.95
CA ALA A 431 -34.49 7.45 35.53
C ALA A 431 -35.64 6.46 35.88
N VAL A 432 -35.89 5.44 35.06
CA VAL A 432 -36.86 4.37 35.36
C VAL A 432 -36.43 3.57 36.59
N ARG A 433 -35.14 3.24 36.72
CA ARG A 433 -34.59 2.50 37.89
C ARG A 433 -34.70 3.32 39.20
N SER A 434 -34.58 4.63 39.09
CA SER A 434 -34.72 5.55 40.25
C SER A 434 -36.17 5.93 40.51
N GLN A 435 -37.15 5.35 39.83
CA GLN A 435 -38.60 5.60 39.92
C GLN A 435 -39.01 7.05 39.60
N ASN A 436 -38.18 7.79 38.88
CA ASN A 436 -38.49 9.15 38.42
C ASN A 436 -39.18 9.09 37.05
N PHE A 437 -40.51 8.79 37.08
CA PHE A 437 -41.27 8.55 35.85
C PHE A 437 -41.54 9.82 35.03
N GLU A 438 -41.55 10.99 35.66
CA GLU A 438 -41.72 12.27 34.97
C GLU A 438 -40.50 12.58 34.08
N GLN A 439 -39.33 12.47 34.65
CA GLN A 439 -38.08 12.62 33.91
C GLN A 439 -37.87 11.54 32.83
N ALA A 440 -38.29 10.30 33.08
CA ALA A 440 -38.24 9.22 32.11
C ALA A 440 -39.19 9.47 30.92
N ALA A 441 -40.33 10.13 31.12
CA ALA A 441 -41.24 10.50 30.05
C ALA A 441 -40.68 11.63 29.19
N GLU A 442 -40.02 12.66 29.77
CA GLU A 442 -39.37 13.72 29.03
C GLU A 442 -38.19 13.20 28.19
N LEU A 443 -37.37 12.31 28.76
CA LEU A 443 -36.24 11.68 28.04
C LEU A 443 -36.72 10.80 26.89
N ARG A 444 -37.85 10.07 27.05
CA ARG A 444 -38.47 9.30 26.01
C ARG A 444 -38.93 10.16 24.83
N ASP A 445 -39.58 11.29 25.13
CA ASP A 445 -40.10 12.18 24.09
C ASP A 445 -38.95 12.89 23.34
N LYS A 446 -37.86 13.23 24.01
CA LYS A 446 -36.58 13.70 23.39
C LYS A 446 -35.91 12.64 22.53
N GLU A 447 -35.78 11.40 23.03
CA GLU A 447 -35.26 10.25 22.30
C GLU A 447 -36.06 10.02 21.01
N LYS A 448 -37.40 10.03 21.10
CA LYS A 448 -38.28 9.83 19.95
C LYS A 448 -38.13 10.94 18.91
N SER A 449 -38.10 12.20 19.32
CA SER A 449 -37.95 13.33 18.40
C SER A 449 -36.58 13.31 17.69
N LEU A 450 -35.52 12.90 18.40
CA LEU A 450 -34.20 12.79 17.83
C LEU A 450 -34.10 11.57 16.88
N GLN A 451 -34.82 10.48 17.18
CA GLN A 451 -34.92 9.30 16.31
C GLN A 451 -35.62 9.65 14.99
N ASP A 452 -36.76 10.38 15.06
CA ASP A 452 -37.51 10.83 13.88
C ASP A 452 -36.66 11.76 12.99
N LEU A 453 -35.85 12.64 13.61
CA LEU A 453 -34.89 13.49 12.89
C LEU A 453 -33.75 12.66 12.24
N LEU A 454 -33.21 11.67 12.95
CA LEU A 454 -32.19 10.78 12.45
C LEU A 454 -32.71 10.00 11.21
N ASP A 455 -33.93 9.50 11.25
CA ASP A 455 -34.52 8.75 10.15
C ASP A 455 -34.77 9.64 8.93
N GLN A 456 -35.24 10.89 9.15
CA GLN A 456 -35.37 11.88 8.07
C GLN A 456 -34.04 12.25 7.42
N GLU A 457 -33.00 12.46 8.22
CA GLU A 457 -31.67 12.78 7.71
C GLU A 457 -31.03 11.56 7.00
N LYS A 458 -31.27 10.33 7.51
CA LYS A 458 -30.88 9.08 6.81
C LYS A 458 -31.58 8.92 5.46
N GLU A 459 -32.86 9.24 5.36
CA GLU A 459 -33.59 9.20 4.08
C GLU A 459 -33.09 10.27 3.10
N LYS A 460 -32.87 11.50 3.57
CA LYS A 460 -32.27 12.56 2.75
C LYS A 460 -30.89 12.14 2.24
N TRP A 461 -30.03 11.59 3.10
CA TRP A 461 -28.71 11.11 2.72
C TRP A 461 -28.78 9.97 1.72
N LYS A 462 -29.67 8.99 1.90
CA LYS A 462 -29.89 7.90 0.93
C LYS A 462 -30.34 8.42 -0.43
N ASN A 463 -31.26 9.37 -0.46
CA ASN A 463 -31.78 9.96 -1.69
C ASN A 463 -30.73 10.82 -2.40
N THR A 464 -29.89 11.55 -1.67
CA THR A 464 -28.82 12.38 -2.23
C THR A 464 -27.67 11.49 -2.74
N SER A 465 -27.27 10.46 -1.99
CA SER A 465 -26.17 9.56 -2.37
C SER A 465 -26.52 8.61 -3.52
N SER A 466 -27.80 8.38 -3.82
CA SER A 466 -28.22 7.54 -4.95
C SER A 466 -28.30 8.26 -6.30
N HIS A 467 -28.26 9.60 -6.32
CA HIS A 467 -28.43 10.40 -7.54
C HIS A 467 -27.17 11.20 -7.96
N ASP A 468 -26.22 11.44 -7.07
CA ASP A 468 -24.97 12.13 -7.41
C ASP A 468 -23.87 11.14 -7.79
N VAL A 469 -23.61 11.04 -9.11
CA VAL A 469 -22.41 10.37 -9.61
C VAL A 469 -21.20 11.21 -9.18
N LYS A 470 -20.48 10.74 -8.18
CA LYS A 470 -19.29 11.44 -7.70
C LYS A 470 -18.17 11.38 -8.73
N GLU A 471 -17.48 12.50 -8.88
CA GLU A 471 -16.36 12.64 -9.79
C GLU A 471 -15.04 12.49 -9.02
N VAL A 472 -14.12 11.73 -9.60
CA VAL A 472 -12.73 11.65 -9.14
C VAL A 472 -11.98 12.86 -9.66
N THR A 473 -11.43 13.64 -8.75
CA THR A 473 -10.72 14.90 -9.03
C THR A 473 -9.20 14.76 -8.88
N PRO A 474 -8.42 15.71 -9.40
CA PRO A 474 -6.98 15.76 -9.13
C PRO A 474 -6.61 15.80 -7.64
N ALA A 475 -7.48 16.34 -6.78
CA ALA A 475 -7.27 16.38 -5.35
C ALA A 475 -7.37 14.98 -4.70
N ASP A 476 -8.25 14.12 -5.22
CA ASP A 476 -8.38 12.74 -4.74
C ASP A 476 -7.14 11.92 -5.10
N ILE A 477 -6.62 12.08 -6.31
CA ILE A 477 -5.34 11.49 -6.74
C ILE A 477 -4.20 11.95 -5.81
N ALA A 478 -4.11 13.26 -5.55
CA ALA A 478 -3.10 13.82 -4.65
C ALA A 478 -3.22 13.25 -3.22
N ALA A 479 -4.45 13.01 -2.74
CA ALA A 479 -4.69 12.41 -1.43
C ALA A 479 -4.21 10.95 -1.34
N VAL A 480 -4.34 10.17 -2.43
CA VAL A 480 -3.83 8.80 -2.50
C VAL A 480 -2.30 8.81 -2.54
N VAL A 481 -1.69 9.61 -3.41
CA VAL A 481 -0.22 9.75 -3.49
C VAL A 481 0.35 10.17 -2.15
N SER A 482 -0.31 11.10 -1.45
CA SER A 482 0.08 11.54 -0.11
C SER A 482 0.03 10.40 0.92
N GLY A 483 -0.99 9.55 0.84
CA GLY A 483 -1.10 8.35 1.68
C GLY A 483 0.01 7.33 1.44
N TRP A 484 0.39 7.09 0.19
CA TRP A 484 1.42 6.11 -0.18
C TRP A 484 2.83 6.59 0.15
N THR A 485 3.10 7.87 -0.15
CA THR A 485 4.46 8.42 -0.06
C THR A 485 4.73 9.14 1.25
N GLY A 486 3.70 9.44 2.04
CA GLY A 486 3.79 10.26 3.25
C GLY A 486 4.02 11.74 2.96
N ILE A 487 3.96 12.17 1.68
CA ILE A 487 4.21 13.56 1.27
C ILE A 487 2.87 14.29 1.21
N PRO A 488 2.71 15.45 1.84
CA PRO A 488 1.48 16.24 1.74
C PRO A 488 1.34 16.89 0.36
N VAL A 489 1.03 16.07 -0.67
CA VAL A 489 0.93 16.51 -2.06
C VAL A 489 -0.25 17.47 -2.29
N GLN A 490 -1.26 17.44 -1.42
CA GLN A 490 -2.43 18.34 -1.50
C GLN A 490 -2.12 19.83 -1.28
N GLN A 491 -0.96 20.17 -0.70
CA GLN A 491 -0.57 21.54 -0.35
C GLN A 491 0.35 22.22 -1.39
N ILE A 492 0.62 21.58 -2.55
CA ILE A 492 1.64 22.06 -3.51
C ILE A 492 1.24 23.35 -4.27
N THR A 493 0.00 23.82 -4.22
CA THR A 493 -0.45 24.81 -5.22
C THR A 493 -0.30 26.27 -4.85
N LYS A 494 -0.61 26.72 -3.65
CA LYS A 494 -0.42 28.13 -3.24
C LYS A 494 0.25 28.29 -1.88
N GLU A 495 -0.07 27.41 -0.93
CA GLU A 495 0.47 27.48 0.43
C GLU A 495 1.95 27.04 0.49
N GLU A 496 2.37 26.06 -0.34
CA GLU A 496 3.78 25.66 -0.38
C GLU A 496 4.67 26.76 -0.93
N SER A 497 4.21 27.50 -1.95
CA SER A 497 4.94 28.66 -2.45
C SER A 497 5.10 29.73 -1.37
N GLN A 498 4.07 29.97 -0.55
CA GLN A 498 4.14 30.88 0.58
C GLN A 498 5.06 30.36 1.69
N ARG A 499 5.01 29.06 2.02
CA ARG A 499 5.92 28.43 2.99
C ARG A 499 7.38 28.51 2.54
N LEU A 500 7.66 28.29 1.25
CA LEU A 500 9.01 28.44 0.69
C LEU A 500 9.51 29.88 0.71
N LEU A 501 8.61 30.85 0.50
CA LEU A 501 8.97 32.29 0.66
C LEU A 501 9.26 32.63 2.13
N GLN A 502 8.59 31.97 3.07
CA GLN A 502 8.77 32.16 4.51
C GLN A 502 9.80 31.19 5.12
N LEU A 503 10.48 30.37 4.32
CA LEU A 503 11.39 29.33 4.80
C LEU A 503 12.46 29.87 5.76
N GLU A 504 13.02 31.04 5.49
CA GLU A 504 14.00 31.67 6.38
C GLU A 504 13.41 31.94 7.77
N LYS A 505 12.19 32.46 7.85
CA LYS A 505 11.51 32.71 9.13
C LYS A 505 11.23 31.40 9.88
N ILE A 506 10.83 30.36 9.15
CA ILE A 506 10.58 29.04 9.74
C ILE A 506 11.87 28.44 10.32
N LEU A 507 12.97 28.55 9.59
CA LEU A 507 14.27 28.07 10.06
C LEU A 507 14.75 28.85 11.28
N HIS A 508 14.56 30.17 11.32
CA HIS A 508 14.91 31.04 12.46
C HIS A 508 14.06 30.80 13.73
N GLN A 509 12.91 30.11 13.60
CA GLN A 509 12.15 29.72 14.81
C GLN A 509 12.94 28.75 15.70
N ARG A 510 13.80 27.91 15.12
CA ARG A 510 14.63 26.92 15.86
C ARG A 510 16.11 27.29 15.88
N ILE A 511 16.62 27.88 14.82
CA ILE A 511 18.02 28.27 14.68
C ILE A 511 18.21 29.71 15.18
N VAL A 512 19.16 29.90 16.07
CA VAL A 512 19.56 31.22 16.60
C VAL A 512 20.84 31.65 15.91
N GLY A 513 20.90 32.92 15.52
CA GLY A 513 21.99 33.43 14.73
C GLY A 513 22.08 32.77 13.34
N GLN A 514 23.28 32.69 12.76
CA GLN A 514 23.56 31.95 11.51
C GLN A 514 22.77 32.48 10.29
N ASP A 515 22.45 33.77 10.24
CA ASP A 515 21.60 34.40 9.19
C ASP A 515 22.10 34.14 7.78
N LYS A 516 23.41 34.20 7.56
CA LYS A 516 24.03 33.90 6.26
C LYS A 516 23.77 32.43 5.86
N ALA A 517 23.91 31.50 6.81
CA ALA A 517 23.73 30.08 6.56
C ALA A 517 22.29 29.73 6.21
N VAL A 518 21.35 30.28 7.00
CA VAL A 518 19.90 30.12 6.79
C VAL A 518 19.47 30.68 5.44
N SER A 519 19.91 31.90 5.10
CA SER A 519 19.59 32.54 3.81
C SER A 519 20.18 31.79 2.61
N ALA A 520 21.40 31.26 2.70
CA ALA A 520 22.02 30.47 1.63
C ALA A 520 21.27 29.18 1.36
N VAL A 521 20.94 28.44 2.43
CA VAL A 521 20.14 27.20 2.33
C VAL A 521 18.75 27.50 1.75
N ALA A 522 18.05 28.50 2.26
CA ALA A 522 16.71 28.85 1.79
C ALA A 522 16.69 29.26 0.29
N ARG A 523 17.70 30.03 -0.17
CA ARG A 523 17.84 30.40 -1.59
C ARG A 523 18.08 29.18 -2.47
N ALA A 524 18.96 28.28 -2.08
CA ALA A 524 19.29 27.09 -2.87
C ALA A 524 18.08 26.14 -2.96
N ILE A 525 17.34 25.95 -1.87
CA ILE A 525 16.11 25.14 -1.84
C ILE A 525 15.01 25.77 -2.72
N ARG A 526 14.81 27.11 -2.61
CA ARG A 526 13.84 27.82 -3.48
C ARG A 526 14.18 27.64 -4.96
N ARG A 527 15.47 27.76 -5.33
CA ARG A 527 15.95 27.56 -6.71
C ARG A 527 15.69 26.13 -7.20
N GLY A 528 15.93 25.12 -6.34
CA GLY A 528 15.68 23.73 -6.66
C GLY A 528 14.19 23.42 -6.87
N ARG A 529 13.31 23.95 -6.00
CA ARG A 529 11.85 23.74 -6.08
C ARG A 529 11.18 24.51 -7.22
N ALA A 530 11.70 25.67 -7.57
CA ALA A 530 11.19 26.47 -8.69
C ALA A 530 11.48 25.84 -10.08
N GLY A 531 12.16 24.70 -10.14
CA GLY A 531 12.47 24.01 -11.40
C GLY A 531 13.62 24.66 -12.21
N LEU A 532 14.33 25.63 -11.64
CA LEU A 532 15.45 26.33 -12.31
C LEU A 532 16.76 25.55 -12.24
N LYS A 533 16.77 24.42 -11.55
CA LYS A 533 17.91 23.51 -11.42
C LYS A 533 17.83 22.37 -12.42
N ASN A 534 18.99 21.78 -12.77
CA ASN A 534 19.04 20.57 -13.60
C ASN A 534 18.21 19.44 -12.95
N PRO A 535 17.20 18.87 -13.64
CA PRO A 535 16.30 17.86 -13.08
C PRO A 535 16.98 16.53 -12.75
N LYS A 536 18.22 16.32 -13.21
CA LYS A 536 19.00 15.13 -12.87
C LYS A 536 19.67 15.21 -11.50
N ARG A 537 19.89 16.41 -10.94
CA ARG A 537 20.61 16.60 -9.67
C ARG A 537 19.71 16.52 -8.45
N PRO A 538 20.25 16.25 -7.24
CA PRO A 538 19.49 16.32 -5.99
C PRO A 538 18.85 17.71 -5.78
N MET A 539 17.79 17.79 -4.96
CA MET A 539 17.08 19.03 -4.69
C MET A 539 17.98 20.15 -4.16
N GLY A 540 18.93 19.80 -3.30
CA GLY A 540 19.98 20.69 -2.80
C GLY A 540 21.18 19.89 -2.33
N SER A 541 22.38 20.45 -2.46
CA SER A 541 23.62 19.86 -1.96
C SER A 541 24.46 20.91 -1.25
N PHE A 542 24.83 20.64 0.01
CA PHE A 542 25.47 21.59 0.90
C PHE A 542 26.67 21.00 1.61
N ILE A 543 27.72 21.83 1.83
CA ILE A 543 28.77 21.55 2.80
C ILE A 543 28.63 22.57 3.93
N PHE A 544 28.42 22.10 5.16
CA PHE A 544 28.34 22.91 6.37
C PHE A 544 29.70 22.89 7.11
N LEU A 545 30.38 24.03 7.13
CA LEU A 545 31.69 24.21 7.75
C LEU A 545 31.56 24.99 9.06
N GLY A 546 32.34 24.63 10.06
CA GLY A 546 32.43 25.41 11.30
C GLY A 546 32.67 24.54 12.55
N PRO A 547 32.86 25.18 13.71
CA PRO A 547 33.11 24.48 14.97
C PRO A 547 31.98 23.54 15.39
N THR A 548 32.24 22.68 16.36
CA THR A 548 31.19 21.85 16.94
C THR A 548 30.22 22.69 17.76
N GLY A 549 28.94 22.29 17.84
CA GLY A 549 27.94 22.95 18.71
C GLY A 549 27.39 24.28 18.20
N VAL A 550 27.63 24.68 16.93
CA VAL A 550 27.10 25.93 16.32
C VAL A 550 25.75 25.78 15.61
N GLY A 551 25.14 24.58 15.63
CA GLY A 551 23.80 24.35 15.09
C GLY A 551 23.74 23.65 13.72
N LYS A 552 24.84 23.10 13.18
CA LYS A 552 24.86 22.42 11.87
C LYS A 552 23.79 21.30 11.77
N THR A 553 23.80 20.38 12.73
CA THR A 553 22.85 19.24 12.75
C THR A 553 21.41 19.69 13.04
N GLU A 554 21.24 20.76 13.87
CA GLU A 554 19.91 21.31 14.17
C GLU A 554 19.28 21.94 12.93
N LEU A 555 20.08 22.64 12.11
CA LEU A 555 19.60 23.17 10.82
C LEU A 555 19.13 22.03 9.87
N CYS A 556 19.83 20.88 9.87
CA CYS A 556 19.39 19.71 9.08
C CYS A 556 18.02 19.19 9.53
N LYS A 557 17.77 19.08 10.83
CA LYS A 557 16.51 18.64 11.41
C LYS A 557 15.39 19.63 11.13
N THR A 558 15.64 20.91 11.35
CA THR A 558 14.67 21.97 11.07
C THR A 558 14.33 22.04 9.59
N LEU A 559 15.32 21.81 8.71
CA LEU A 559 15.09 21.76 7.27
C LEU A 559 14.24 20.55 6.88
N ALA A 560 14.48 19.38 7.48
CA ALA A 560 13.68 18.16 7.25
C ALA A 560 12.22 18.41 7.64
N GLU A 561 11.97 18.98 8.81
CA GLU A 561 10.63 19.33 9.28
C GLU A 561 9.96 20.37 8.37
N ALA A 562 10.68 21.43 7.97
CA ALA A 562 10.14 22.49 7.11
C ALA A 562 9.79 21.99 5.71
N MET A 563 10.59 21.06 5.15
CA MET A 563 10.47 20.59 3.77
C MET A 563 9.58 19.36 3.62
N PHE A 564 9.64 18.45 4.60
CA PHE A 564 9.00 17.13 4.51
C PHE A 564 7.94 16.90 5.60
N GLY A 565 7.76 17.87 6.54
CA GLY A 565 6.75 17.80 7.60
C GLY A 565 7.09 16.86 8.76
N ASP A 566 8.25 16.20 8.72
CA ASP A 566 8.72 15.28 9.78
C ASP A 566 10.20 15.57 10.09
N GLU A 567 10.49 15.82 11.36
CA GLU A 567 11.87 15.99 11.85
C GLU A 567 12.72 14.71 11.64
N ASN A 568 12.07 13.54 11.62
CA ASN A 568 12.71 12.25 11.42
C ASN A 568 12.91 11.88 9.93
N ALA A 569 12.52 12.75 9.00
CA ALA A 569 12.82 12.59 7.58
C ALA A 569 14.30 12.88 7.27
N ILE A 570 15.19 12.38 8.13
CA ILE A 570 16.65 12.53 8.02
C ILE A 570 17.33 11.16 8.08
N ILE A 571 18.25 10.93 7.15
CA ILE A 571 19.15 9.77 7.14
C ILE A 571 20.52 10.27 7.57
N LYS A 572 20.89 10.01 8.82
CA LYS A 572 22.18 10.39 9.35
C LYS A 572 23.19 9.26 9.17
N LEU A 573 24.37 9.59 8.62
CA LEU A 573 25.52 8.71 8.44
C LEU A 573 26.75 9.39 9.03
N ASP A 574 27.38 8.77 10.02
CA ASP A 574 28.62 9.23 10.62
C ASP A 574 29.81 8.68 9.83
N MET A 575 30.56 9.55 9.18
CA MET A 575 31.67 9.14 8.31
C MET A 575 32.87 8.59 9.08
N SER A 576 32.88 8.74 10.42
CA SER A 576 33.88 8.05 11.25
C SER A 576 33.74 6.52 11.19
N GLU A 577 32.55 5.99 10.90
CA GLU A 577 32.30 4.56 10.70
C GLU A 577 32.74 4.04 9.32
N TYR A 578 33.01 4.96 8.37
CA TYR A 578 33.32 4.66 6.96
C TYR A 578 34.71 5.12 6.53
N MET A 579 35.67 4.95 7.42
CA MET A 579 37.07 5.30 7.18
C MET A 579 37.81 4.24 6.37
N GLU A 580 37.35 3.00 6.37
CA GLU A 580 37.98 1.87 5.73
C GLU A 580 37.21 1.43 4.47
N LYS A 581 37.95 0.95 3.46
CA LYS A 581 37.39 0.55 2.16
C LYS A 581 36.22 -0.48 2.29
N HIS A 582 36.39 -1.45 3.17
CA HIS A 582 35.35 -2.50 3.35
C HIS A 582 34.06 -1.97 3.99
N THR A 583 34.11 -0.88 4.75
CA THR A 583 32.92 -0.28 5.37
C THR A 583 32.11 0.52 4.36
N VAL A 584 32.73 1.05 3.30
CA VAL A 584 32.02 1.76 2.20
C VAL A 584 31.03 0.83 1.48
N SER A 585 31.38 -0.47 1.34
CA SER A 585 30.47 -1.45 0.76
C SER A 585 29.16 -1.59 1.53
N LYS A 586 29.10 -1.29 2.83
CA LYS A 586 27.86 -1.29 3.60
C LYS A 586 26.88 -0.19 3.17
N LEU A 587 27.37 0.91 2.57
CA LEU A 587 26.51 2.00 2.07
C LEU A 587 25.76 1.61 0.79
N ILE A 588 26.43 0.89 -0.12
CA ILE A 588 25.94 0.55 -1.46
C ILE A 588 25.44 -0.91 -1.51
N GLY A 589 25.96 -1.77 -0.63
CA GLY A 589 25.79 -3.21 -0.60
C GLY A 589 27.06 -3.96 -0.93
N ALA A 590 27.20 -5.19 -0.44
CA ALA A 590 28.34 -6.05 -0.70
C ALA A 590 28.33 -6.56 -2.15
N PRO A 591 29.49 -6.71 -2.80
CA PRO A 591 29.58 -7.33 -4.12
C PRO A 591 29.08 -8.79 -4.11
N PRO A 592 28.66 -9.34 -5.27
CA PRO A 592 28.28 -10.74 -5.38
C PRO A 592 29.36 -11.69 -4.84
N GLY A 593 28.96 -12.64 -3.98
CA GLY A 593 29.85 -13.62 -3.36
C GLY A 593 30.45 -13.22 -2.00
N TYR A 594 30.13 -12.03 -1.50
CA TYR A 594 30.53 -11.60 -0.14
C TYR A 594 29.35 -11.70 0.84
N VAL A 595 29.66 -11.92 2.13
CA VAL A 595 28.64 -11.96 3.20
C VAL A 595 27.91 -10.61 3.26
N GLY A 596 26.58 -10.65 3.29
CA GLY A 596 25.73 -9.43 3.31
C GLY A 596 25.29 -8.93 1.93
N PHE A 597 25.51 -9.68 0.84
CA PHE A 597 25.02 -9.31 -0.50
C PHE A 597 23.48 -9.16 -0.56
N ASP A 598 22.75 -10.04 0.15
CA ASP A 598 21.28 -10.03 0.17
C ASP A 598 20.69 -8.93 1.06
N GLU A 599 21.47 -8.35 1.99
CA GLU A 599 20.98 -7.32 2.92
C GLU A 599 20.80 -5.93 2.28
N GLY A 600 21.35 -5.72 1.05
CA GLY A 600 21.34 -4.43 0.38
C GLY A 600 22.21 -3.36 1.07
N GLY A 601 22.37 -2.19 0.45
CA GLY A 601 23.15 -1.09 1.02
C GLY A 601 22.34 -0.26 2.02
N GLN A 602 22.97 0.10 3.15
CA GLN A 602 22.31 0.88 4.22
C GLN A 602 21.80 2.25 3.73
N LEU A 603 22.56 2.93 2.86
CA LEU A 603 22.16 4.21 2.30
C LEU A 603 21.12 4.00 1.18
N THR A 604 21.39 3.09 0.25
CA THR A 604 20.54 2.85 -0.91
C THR A 604 19.15 2.35 -0.50
N GLU A 605 19.06 1.41 0.45
CA GLU A 605 17.77 0.91 0.97
C GLU A 605 16.98 1.98 1.73
N LYS A 606 17.64 2.78 2.60
CA LYS A 606 16.96 3.85 3.35
C LYS A 606 16.38 4.92 2.41
N VAL A 607 17.16 5.34 1.38
CA VAL A 607 16.70 6.34 0.41
C VAL A 607 15.65 5.77 -0.53
N ARG A 608 15.75 4.50 -0.93
CA ARG A 608 14.73 3.84 -1.74
C ARG A 608 13.38 3.80 -1.03
N ARG A 609 13.38 3.52 0.30
CA ARG A 609 12.16 3.50 1.12
C ARG A 609 11.63 4.90 1.44
N LYS A 610 12.51 5.89 1.58
CA LYS A 610 12.17 7.28 1.90
C LYS A 610 12.92 8.22 0.95
N PRO A 611 12.46 8.40 -0.30
CA PRO A 611 13.15 9.22 -1.29
C PRO A 611 13.11 10.73 -0.98
N TYR A 612 12.16 11.17 -0.15
CA TYR A 612 12.02 12.54 0.31
C TYR A 612 12.62 12.67 1.71
N CYS A 613 13.91 12.93 1.77
CA CYS A 613 14.65 13.00 3.03
C CYS A 613 15.83 13.96 2.94
N VAL A 614 16.35 14.33 4.09
CA VAL A 614 17.66 14.95 4.21
C VAL A 614 18.67 13.83 4.47
N VAL A 615 19.67 13.70 3.60
CA VAL A 615 20.79 12.77 3.83
C VAL A 615 21.95 13.58 4.40
N LEU A 616 22.27 13.30 5.66
CA LEU A 616 23.33 13.98 6.40
C LEU A 616 24.57 13.06 6.51
N PHE A 617 25.65 13.46 5.84
CA PHE A 617 26.97 12.89 6.00
C PHE A 617 27.73 13.71 7.05
N ASP A 618 27.82 13.19 8.28
CA ASP A 618 28.48 13.88 9.39
C ASP A 618 30.00 13.60 9.37
N GLU A 619 30.82 14.61 9.59
CA GLU A 619 32.29 14.54 9.61
C GLU A 619 32.90 13.98 8.30
N ILE A 620 32.47 14.56 7.14
CA ILE A 620 32.83 14.07 5.80
C ILE A 620 34.34 14.01 5.54
N GLU A 621 35.16 14.83 6.23
CA GLU A 621 36.61 14.79 6.15
C GLU A 621 37.24 13.49 6.59
N LYS A 622 36.52 12.67 7.39
CA LYS A 622 36.99 11.36 7.85
C LYS A 622 36.69 10.22 6.90
N ALA A 623 35.85 10.47 5.89
CA ALA A 623 35.39 9.44 4.95
C ALA A 623 36.52 8.89 4.09
N HIS A 624 36.45 7.59 3.77
CA HIS A 624 37.33 6.97 2.79
C HIS A 624 37.17 7.63 1.39
N PRO A 625 38.22 7.73 0.56
CA PRO A 625 38.14 8.31 -0.79
C PRO A 625 37.03 7.75 -1.69
N ASP A 626 36.69 6.48 -1.55
CA ASP A 626 35.62 5.86 -2.33
C ASP A 626 34.23 6.44 -2.02
N VAL A 627 34.01 6.99 -0.81
CA VAL A 627 32.76 7.71 -0.47
C VAL A 627 32.61 8.96 -1.36
N PHE A 628 33.68 9.66 -1.64
CA PHE A 628 33.64 10.82 -2.53
C PHE A 628 33.30 10.43 -3.97
N ASN A 629 33.77 9.28 -4.46
CA ASN A 629 33.41 8.77 -5.78
C ASN A 629 31.90 8.46 -5.88
N MET A 630 31.34 7.89 -4.82
CA MET A 630 29.90 7.65 -4.70
C MET A 630 29.12 8.98 -4.66
N LEU A 631 29.57 9.95 -3.85
CA LEU A 631 28.94 11.27 -3.76
C LEU A 631 28.99 12.03 -5.09
N LEU A 632 30.08 11.91 -5.85
CA LEU A 632 30.17 12.51 -7.19
C LEU A 632 29.07 12.01 -8.11
N GLN A 633 28.76 10.71 -8.11
CA GLN A 633 27.67 10.14 -8.89
C GLN A 633 26.30 10.67 -8.43
N ILE A 634 26.07 10.77 -7.11
CA ILE A 634 24.83 11.33 -6.54
C ILE A 634 24.68 12.80 -6.93
N LEU A 635 25.73 13.62 -6.80
CA LEU A 635 25.69 15.06 -7.03
C LEU A 635 25.55 15.42 -8.53
N GLU A 636 26.00 14.57 -9.45
CA GLU A 636 25.94 14.82 -10.88
C GLU A 636 24.71 14.24 -11.55
N ASP A 637 24.46 12.95 -11.35
CA ASP A 637 23.40 12.21 -12.00
C ASP A 637 22.13 12.09 -11.15
N GLY A 638 22.21 12.37 -9.84
CA GLY A 638 21.11 12.21 -8.89
C GLY A 638 20.68 10.76 -8.70
N VAL A 639 21.52 9.80 -9.06
CA VAL A 639 21.28 8.36 -8.91
C VAL A 639 22.50 7.65 -8.39
N LEU A 640 22.30 6.58 -7.65
CA LEU A 640 23.35 5.68 -7.20
C LEU A 640 22.96 4.26 -7.54
N THR A 641 23.84 3.50 -8.18
CA THR A 641 23.61 2.10 -8.49
C THR A 641 24.08 1.25 -7.31
N ASP A 642 23.20 0.41 -6.78
CA ASP A 642 23.52 -0.51 -5.69
C ASP A 642 24.30 -1.74 -6.19
N SER A 643 24.75 -2.59 -5.26
CA SER A 643 25.47 -3.83 -5.58
C SER A 643 24.64 -4.85 -6.37
N GLN A 644 23.32 -4.73 -6.36
CA GLN A 644 22.38 -5.57 -7.12
C GLN A 644 22.07 -5.01 -8.51
N GLY A 645 22.71 -3.89 -8.91
CA GLY A 645 22.48 -3.23 -10.19
C GLY A 645 21.28 -2.30 -10.24
N ARG A 646 20.54 -2.13 -9.13
CA ARG A 646 19.35 -1.26 -9.06
C ARG A 646 19.77 0.20 -8.94
N LYS A 647 19.12 1.08 -9.69
CA LYS A 647 19.33 2.53 -9.65
C LYS A 647 18.44 3.18 -8.59
N VAL A 648 19.04 3.74 -7.55
CA VAL A 648 18.35 4.47 -6.49
C VAL A 648 18.42 5.96 -6.77
N SER A 649 17.25 6.62 -6.80
CA SER A 649 17.15 8.05 -7.12
C SER A 649 17.30 8.93 -5.87
N PHE A 650 18.21 9.91 -5.94
CA PHE A 650 18.43 10.96 -4.92
C PHE A 650 17.89 12.33 -5.35
N LYS A 651 17.16 12.40 -6.46
CA LYS A 651 16.68 13.66 -7.04
C LYS A 651 15.77 14.46 -6.10
N HIS A 652 15.05 13.76 -5.23
CA HIS A 652 14.13 14.35 -4.25
C HIS A 652 14.76 14.52 -2.87
N ALA A 653 16.00 14.08 -2.68
CA ALA A 653 16.73 14.23 -1.43
C ALA A 653 17.49 15.56 -1.37
N VAL A 654 17.72 16.04 -0.15
CA VAL A 654 18.66 17.13 0.14
C VAL A 654 19.91 16.51 0.75
N ILE A 655 21.05 16.73 0.11
CA ILE A 655 22.34 16.18 0.54
C ILE A 655 23.08 17.24 1.38
N ILE A 656 23.38 16.91 2.62
CA ILE A 656 24.12 17.79 3.53
C ILE A 656 25.35 17.03 4.05
N MET A 657 26.50 17.67 3.93
CA MET A 657 27.77 17.17 4.44
C MET A 657 28.27 18.14 5.52
N THR A 658 28.54 17.66 6.73
CA THR A 658 29.14 18.53 7.76
C THR A 658 30.65 18.28 7.85
N SER A 659 31.38 19.33 8.12
CA SER A 659 32.84 19.24 8.34
C SER A 659 33.32 20.24 9.39
N ASN A 660 34.36 19.83 10.10
CA ASN A 660 35.06 20.67 11.08
C ASN A 660 36.36 21.27 10.50
N VAL A 661 36.62 21.07 9.19
CA VAL A 661 37.79 21.64 8.51
C VAL A 661 37.78 23.17 8.62
N GLY A 662 38.91 23.76 9.01
CA GLY A 662 39.06 25.20 9.21
C GLY A 662 38.44 25.73 10.53
N ALA A 663 37.87 24.89 11.39
CA ALA A 663 37.27 25.30 12.66
C ALA A 663 38.26 26.02 13.60
N SER A 664 39.53 25.54 13.67
CA SER A 664 40.59 26.22 14.46
C SER A 664 40.84 27.64 13.98
N LYS A 665 40.84 27.88 12.67
CA LYS A 665 41.03 29.22 12.11
C LYS A 665 39.87 30.18 12.42
N ILE A 666 38.64 29.67 12.53
CA ILE A 666 37.46 30.44 12.95
C ILE A 666 37.62 30.85 14.42
N THR A 667 38.15 29.92 15.25
CA THR A 667 38.29 30.15 16.70
C THR A 667 39.48 31.05 17.02
N ASP A 668 40.61 30.90 16.33
CA ASP A 668 41.89 31.61 16.65
C ASP A 668 41.99 32.99 16.03
N SER A 669 41.34 33.26 14.87
CA SER A 669 41.45 34.55 14.16
C SER A 669 40.86 35.73 14.91
N ARG A 670 39.90 35.54 15.82
CA ARG A 670 39.37 36.61 16.69
C ARG A 670 40.36 37.06 17.77
N GLN A 671 41.40 36.33 18.08
CA GLN A 671 42.45 36.72 19.02
C GLN A 671 43.59 37.50 18.38
N ALA A 672 43.75 37.41 17.03
CA ALA A 672 44.86 38.04 16.32
C ALA A 672 44.52 39.44 15.73
N LEU A 673 43.24 39.80 15.65
CA LEU A 673 42.75 41.02 15.02
C LEU A 673 42.17 42.02 16.06
N GLY A 674 43.02 42.48 16.94
CA GLY A 674 42.67 43.49 17.95
C GLY A 674 42.38 44.92 17.44
N PHE A 675 42.56 45.25 16.17
CA PHE A 675 42.30 46.55 15.60
C PHE A 675 42.00 46.45 14.11
N GLY A 676 40.75 46.42 13.72
CA GLY A 676 40.32 46.54 12.33
C GLY A 676 38.81 46.39 12.13
N ASP A 677 38.23 47.07 11.16
CA ASP A 677 36.82 47.10 10.83
C ASP A 677 36.22 45.69 10.64
N ASP A 678 35.10 45.40 11.33
CA ASP A 678 34.45 44.09 11.40
C ASP A 678 34.13 43.41 10.06
N LYS A 679 33.95 44.18 8.97
CA LYS A 679 33.60 43.66 7.64
C LYS A 679 34.76 43.03 6.90
N ASP A 680 35.97 43.54 7.05
CA ASP A 680 37.19 43.02 6.40
C ASP A 680 37.74 41.82 7.15
N ALA A 681 37.56 41.72 8.47
CA ALA A 681 37.92 40.57 9.28
C ALA A 681 37.05 39.35 8.94
N ALA A 682 35.76 39.52 8.66
CA ALA A 682 34.84 38.42 8.29
C ALA A 682 35.16 37.84 6.90
N LYS A 683 35.53 38.68 5.94
CA LYS A 683 35.98 38.24 4.60
C LYS A 683 37.25 37.38 4.68
N THR A 684 38.21 37.80 5.49
CA THR A 684 39.47 37.06 5.68
C THR A 684 39.29 35.68 6.30
N ILE A 685 38.32 35.50 7.23
CA ILE A 685 37.99 34.19 7.83
C ILE A 685 37.36 33.25 6.81
N GLU A 686 36.40 33.69 6.03
CA GLU A 686 35.77 32.87 4.99
C GLU A 686 36.81 32.42 3.94
N ASP A 687 37.72 33.32 3.52
CA ASP A 687 38.79 33.03 2.56
C ASP A 687 39.80 31.99 3.12
N LEU A 688 40.16 32.07 4.39
CA LEU A 688 41.07 31.14 5.05
C LEU A 688 40.43 29.76 5.21
N VAL A 689 39.16 29.69 5.54
CA VAL A 689 38.40 28.41 5.63
C VAL A 689 38.26 27.78 4.25
N MET A 690 37.99 28.59 3.22
CA MET A 690 37.89 28.07 1.83
C MET A 690 39.23 27.59 1.31
N GLU A 691 40.33 28.21 1.71
CA GLU A 691 41.69 27.75 1.35
C GLU A 691 41.98 26.37 1.97
N GLU A 692 41.64 26.18 3.24
CA GLU A 692 41.84 24.89 3.93
C GLU A 692 40.93 23.80 3.35
N LEU A 693 39.68 24.16 3.00
CA LEU A 693 38.76 23.26 2.32
C LEU A 693 39.32 22.76 0.97
N LYS A 694 39.90 23.65 0.16
CA LYS A 694 40.56 23.31 -1.13
C LYS A 694 41.79 22.42 -0.97
N LYS A 695 42.44 22.41 0.17
CA LYS A 695 43.52 21.47 0.50
C LYS A 695 43.01 20.09 0.88
N THR A 696 41.86 20.02 1.52
CA THR A 696 41.26 18.76 2.04
C THR A 696 40.48 18.03 0.96
N PHE A 697 39.68 18.74 0.17
CA PHE A 697 38.78 18.17 -0.84
C PHE A 697 39.22 18.51 -2.27
N LYS A 698 39.04 17.55 -3.18
CA LYS A 698 39.37 17.75 -4.60
C LYS A 698 38.49 18.84 -5.22
N PRO A 699 39.06 19.70 -6.10
CA PRO A 699 38.30 20.76 -6.77
C PRO A 699 37.06 20.26 -7.53
N GLU A 700 37.19 19.07 -8.14
CA GLU A 700 36.08 18.42 -8.85
C GLU A 700 34.87 18.17 -7.97
N PHE A 701 35.07 17.75 -6.74
CA PHE A 701 34.00 17.52 -5.76
C PHE A 701 33.34 18.84 -5.32
N LEU A 702 34.16 19.84 -4.98
CA LEU A 702 33.68 21.15 -4.53
C LEU A 702 32.84 21.86 -5.58
N ASN A 703 33.17 21.75 -6.87
CA ASN A 703 32.47 22.37 -7.99
C ASN A 703 31.08 21.75 -8.26
N ARG A 704 30.77 20.57 -7.69
CA ARG A 704 29.49 19.89 -7.85
C ARG A 704 28.51 20.17 -6.72
N VAL A 705 28.99 20.73 -5.62
CA VAL A 705 28.15 21.14 -4.48
C VAL A 705 27.50 22.49 -4.80
N ASP A 706 26.22 22.63 -4.47
CA ASP A 706 25.45 23.86 -4.78
C ASP A 706 25.90 25.05 -3.94
N GLU A 707 26.14 24.85 -2.64
CA GLU A 707 26.53 25.92 -1.71
C GLU A 707 27.45 25.37 -0.61
N ILE A 708 28.47 26.15 -0.30
CA ILE A 708 29.35 25.92 0.83
C ILE A 708 28.99 26.96 1.89
N VAL A 709 28.54 26.49 3.05
CA VAL A 709 27.96 27.32 4.11
C VAL A 709 28.89 27.32 5.33
N VAL A 710 29.42 28.50 5.66
CA VAL A 710 30.29 28.65 6.84
C VAL A 710 29.43 29.12 8.02
N PHE A 711 29.47 28.33 9.11
CA PHE A 711 28.82 28.66 10.37
C PHE A 711 29.74 29.45 11.26
N ASN A 712 29.24 30.59 11.73
CA ASN A 712 29.97 31.43 12.65
C ASN A 712 29.94 30.85 14.08
N GLN A 713 30.93 31.26 14.90
CA GLN A 713 30.89 31.00 16.33
C GLN A 713 29.73 31.76 16.97
N LEU A 714 29.03 31.08 17.89
CA LEU A 714 27.90 31.67 18.61
C LEU A 714 28.38 32.72 19.59
N GLU A 715 27.64 33.82 19.70
CA GLU A 715 27.90 34.90 20.68
C GLU A 715 27.13 34.60 21.99
N LYS A 716 27.51 35.31 23.06
CA LYS A 716 26.85 35.14 24.38
C LYS A 716 25.33 35.33 24.29
N GLN A 717 24.90 36.34 23.51
CA GLN A 717 23.46 36.59 23.26
C GLN A 717 22.75 35.42 22.58
N ASP A 718 23.41 34.79 21.62
CA ASP A 718 22.88 33.61 20.93
C ASP A 718 22.68 32.44 21.92
N ILE A 719 23.69 32.25 22.81
CA ILE A 719 23.63 31.18 23.83
C ILE A 719 22.48 31.42 24.82
N GLN A 720 22.26 32.66 25.24
CA GLN A 720 21.12 33.02 26.11
C GLN A 720 19.78 32.72 25.43
N GLU A 721 19.65 33.05 24.16
CA GLU A 721 18.42 32.76 23.38
C GLU A 721 18.22 31.25 23.18
N ILE A 722 19.29 30.48 22.93
CA ILE A 722 19.24 29.01 22.87
C ILE A 722 18.80 28.45 24.22
N ALA A 723 19.36 28.95 25.32
CA ALA A 723 18.97 28.53 26.68
C ALA A 723 17.48 28.77 26.92
N ARG A 724 16.95 29.95 26.59
CA ARG A 724 15.52 30.27 26.70
C ARG A 724 14.64 29.30 25.90
N ARG A 725 15.04 28.96 24.67
CA ARG A 725 14.30 27.99 23.84
C ARG A 725 14.32 26.58 24.42
N MET A 726 15.47 26.14 24.92
CA MET A 726 15.58 24.82 25.58
C MET A 726 14.74 24.78 26.85
N LEU A 727 14.77 25.82 27.68
CA LEU A 727 13.94 25.92 28.88
C LEU A 727 12.44 25.99 28.56
N LYS A 728 12.04 26.64 27.44
CA LYS A 728 10.67 26.62 26.98
C LYS A 728 10.20 25.22 26.55
N ALA A 729 11.10 24.43 25.91
CA ALA A 729 10.81 23.04 25.57
C ALA A 729 10.70 22.17 26.83
N LEU A 730 11.54 22.41 27.83
CA LEU A 730 11.45 21.77 29.16
C LEU A 730 10.11 22.09 29.83
N ASN A 731 9.71 23.36 29.82
CA ASN A 731 8.45 23.80 30.43
C ASN A 731 7.20 23.14 29.77
N LYS A 732 7.25 22.87 28.46
CA LYS A 732 6.20 22.12 27.78
C LYS A 732 6.09 20.67 28.29
N ARG A 733 7.24 20.02 28.61
CA ARG A 733 7.24 18.67 29.21
C ARG A 733 6.77 18.67 30.66
N LEU A 734 7.12 19.74 31.42
CA LEU A 734 6.66 19.90 32.79
C LEU A 734 5.15 20.18 32.87
N ALA A 735 4.57 20.85 31.88
CA ALA A 735 3.13 21.06 31.79
C ALA A 735 2.33 19.74 31.68
N ASP A 736 2.90 18.70 31.05
CA ASP A 736 2.31 17.35 30.99
C ASP A 736 2.29 16.67 32.39
N LEU A 737 3.06 17.21 33.35
CA LEU A 737 3.12 16.79 34.77
C LEU A 737 2.40 17.77 35.72
N ASP A 738 1.55 18.67 35.19
CA ASP A 738 0.83 19.72 35.92
C ASP A 738 1.75 20.71 36.66
N VAL A 739 3.01 20.89 36.18
CA VAL A 739 3.98 21.82 36.72
C VAL A 739 4.40 22.84 35.67
N GLN A 740 4.46 24.12 36.07
CA GLN A 740 4.97 25.21 35.24
C GLN A 740 6.20 25.86 35.87
N ALA A 741 7.33 25.84 35.17
CA ALA A 741 8.54 26.49 35.60
C ALA A 741 8.69 27.88 34.97
N THR A 742 8.91 28.91 35.78
CA THR A 742 9.30 30.26 35.34
C THR A 742 10.78 30.50 35.69
N PHE A 743 11.55 30.93 34.68
CA PHE A 743 12.99 31.13 34.80
C PHE A 743 13.29 32.61 34.83
N THR A 744 14.06 33.06 35.80
CA THR A 744 14.53 34.46 35.86
C THR A 744 15.64 34.69 34.82
N ASP A 745 15.82 35.94 34.38
CA ASP A 745 16.95 36.30 33.50
C ASP A 745 18.30 35.95 34.12
N ALA A 746 18.46 36.12 35.47
CA ALA A 746 19.66 35.72 36.16
C ALA A 746 19.95 34.19 36.07
N ALA A 747 18.92 33.37 36.14
CA ALA A 747 19.06 31.92 35.92
C ALA A 747 19.47 31.58 34.48
N VAL A 748 18.87 32.26 33.51
CA VAL A 748 19.22 32.09 32.08
C VAL A 748 20.67 32.52 31.81
N ASP A 749 21.09 33.65 32.35
CA ASP A 749 22.47 34.14 32.19
C ASP A 749 23.50 33.20 32.85
N ALA A 750 23.21 32.72 34.02
CA ALA A 750 24.09 31.77 34.73
C ALA A 750 24.19 30.42 33.96
N LEU A 751 23.09 29.93 33.38
CA LEU A 751 23.08 28.76 32.50
C LEU A 751 23.90 29.00 31.23
N ALA A 752 23.73 30.14 30.60
CA ALA A 752 24.49 30.54 29.42
C ALA A 752 25.99 30.60 29.70
N ASP A 753 26.41 31.19 30.81
CA ASP A 753 27.83 31.28 31.22
C ASP A 753 28.41 29.88 31.54
N LYS A 754 27.68 29.03 32.27
CA LYS A 754 28.12 27.66 32.57
C LYS A 754 28.07 26.71 31.35
N GLY A 755 27.16 26.99 30.42
CA GLY A 755 26.94 26.18 29.24
C GLY A 755 27.70 26.62 27.99
N PHE A 756 28.46 27.70 28.03
CA PHE A 756 29.26 28.22 26.94
C PHE A 756 30.69 27.70 26.99
N ASP A 757 31.15 27.13 25.90
CA ASP A 757 32.57 26.79 25.72
C ASP A 757 33.02 27.29 24.32
N LYS A 758 34.19 27.93 24.27
CA LYS A 758 34.72 28.48 23.01
C LYS A 758 35.00 27.45 21.95
N VAL A 759 35.32 26.22 22.34
CA VAL A 759 35.65 25.11 21.42
C VAL A 759 34.39 24.27 21.07
N TYR A 760 33.56 24.03 22.09
CA TYR A 760 32.38 23.13 21.96
C TYR A 760 31.06 23.86 21.75
N GLY A 761 31.07 25.22 21.69
CA GLY A 761 29.87 26.02 21.41
C GLY A 761 28.77 25.85 22.45
N ALA A 762 27.56 25.66 21.99
CA ALA A 762 26.37 25.42 22.84
C ALA A 762 26.17 23.94 23.24
N ARG A 763 27.10 23.04 22.90
CA ARG A 763 26.94 21.60 23.25
C ARG A 763 26.93 21.33 24.78
N PRO A 764 27.75 22.02 25.59
CA PRO A 764 27.71 21.85 27.06
C PRO A 764 26.42 22.40 27.71
N LEU A 765 25.71 23.34 27.05
CA LEU A 765 24.49 23.95 27.57
C LEU A 765 23.40 22.92 27.91
N ARG A 766 23.24 21.93 27.07
CA ARG A 766 22.26 20.85 27.30
C ARG A 766 22.59 20.08 28.61
N ARG A 767 23.86 19.78 28.81
CA ARG A 767 24.32 19.10 30.00
C ARG A 767 24.18 20.02 31.26
N ALA A 768 24.46 21.32 31.11
CA ALA A 768 24.26 22.29 32.15
C ALA A 768 22.78 22.40 32.57
N ILE A 769 21.86 22.43 31.63
CA ILE A 769 20.41 22.42 31.91
C ILE A 769 20.02 21.11 32.61
N GLN A 770 20.48 19.97 32.11
CA GLN A 770 20.18 18.68 32.72
C GLN A 770 20.65 18.63 34.19
N THR A 771 21.95 18.88 34.47
CA THR A 771 22.50 18.72 35.79
C THR A 771 22.10 19.84 36.75
N GLN A 772 21.81 21.04 36.27
CA GLN A 772 21.52 22.18 37.17
C GLN A 772 20.02 22.43 37.32
N ILE A 773 19.17 21.95 36.40
CA ILE A 773 17.74 22.23 36.41
C ILE A 773 16.92 20.94 36.41
N GLU A 774 17.14 20.03 35.43
CA GLU A 774 16.29 18.82 35.27
C GLU A 774 16.47 17.85 36.42
N ASP A 775 17.73 17.55 36.81
CA ASP A 775 18.03 16.64 37.94
C ASP A 775 17.46 17.16 39.27
N PRO A 776 17.72 18.43 39.71
CA PRO A 776 17.15 18.93 40.97
C PRO A 776 15.61 19.06 40.92
N LEU A 777 15.03 19.46 39.77
CA LEU A 777 13.56 19.50 39.63
C LEU A 777 12.96 18.10 39.76
N SER A 778 13.61 17.06 39.19
CA SER A 778 13.11 15.68 39.29
C SER A 778 13.14 15.18 40.72
N GLU A 779 14.20 15.49 41.51
CA GLU A 779 14.28 15.12 42.92
C GLU A 779 13.19 15.78 43.75
N LEU A 780 12.96 17.09 43.53
CA LEU A 780 11.92 17.85 44.22
C LEU A 780 10.50 17.39 43.85
N LEU A 781 10.27 16.98 42.60
CA LEU A 781 9.02 16.38 42.16
C LEU A 781 8.77 15.00 42.81
N LEU A 782 9.80 14.14 42.88
CA LEU A 782 9.68 12.83 43.48
C LEU A 782 9.49 12.92 45.02
N GLU A 783 10.01 13.97 45.65
CA GLU A 783 9.82 14.26 47.07
C GLU A 783 8.50 14.95 47.38
N ASP A 784 7.65 15.18 46.37
CA ASP A 784 6.32 15.85 46.49
C ASP A 784 6.39 17.28 47.05
N LYS A 785 7.56 17.92 46.86
CA LYS A 785 7.82 19.28 47.38
C LYS A 785 7.39 20.39 46.42
N ILE A 786 7.10 20.04 45.13
CA ILE A 786 6.75 21.02 44.12
C ILE A 786 5.39 20.65 43.51
N HIS A 787 4.43 21.61 43.55
CA HIS A 787 3.15 21.52 42.88
C HIS A 787 2.82 22.85 42.18
N GLY A 788 2.28 22.80 40.97
CA GLY A 788 1.82 23.97 40.22
C GLY A 788 2.96 24.82 39.65
N THR A 789 3.13 26.06 40.10
CA THR A 789 4.14 27.00 39.54
C THR A 789 5.42 27.01 40.35
N VAL A 790 6.58 26.83 39.69
CA VAL A 790 7.91 26.91 40.28
C VAL A 790 8.69 28.04 39.66
N THR A 791 9.31 28.90 40.50
CA THR A 791 10.23 29.91 40.05
C THR A 791 11.67 29.48 40.25
N VAL A 792 12.41 29.38 39.14
CA VAL A 792 13.85 29.04 39.17
C VAL A 792 14.65 30.32 39.06
N ASP A 793 15.47 30.61 40.10
CA ASP A 793 16.32 31.78 40.17
C ASP A 793 17.80 31.37 40.42
N TYR A 794 18.70 32.29 40.23
CA TYR A 794 20.13 32.08 40.52
C TYR A 794 20.62 33.13 41.53
N LYS A 795 20.93 32.68 42.76
CA LYS A 795 21.40 33.51 43.87
C LYS A 795 22.60 32.87 44.55
N ASP A 796 23.54 33.66 44.98
CA ASP A 796 24.72 33.24 45.73
C ASP A 796 25.53 32.08 45.14
N GLY A 797 25.53 31.99 43.79
CA GLY A 797 26.28 30.93 43.09
C GLY A 797 25.53 29.61 42.83
N ALA A 798 24.28 29.50 43.35
CA ALA A 798 23.45 28.30 43.23
C ALA A 798 22.08 28.58 42.61
N PHE A 799 21.47 27.57 41.97
CA PHE A 799 20.08 27.66 41.49
C PHE A 799 19.13 27.36 42.65
N THR A 800 18.11 28.21 42.78
CA THR A 800 17.05 28.07 43.78
C THR A 800 15.72 27.79 43.09
N PHE A 801 14.89 26.94 43.71
CA PHE A 801 13.60 26.49 43.20
C PHE A 801 12.52 26.90 44.21
N ASP A 802 11.86 28.05 43.98
CA ASP A 802 10.84 28.57 44.85
C ASP A 802 9.45 28.15 44.40
N SER A 803 8.72 27.38 45.25
CA SER A 803 7.32 27.02 45.02
C SER A 803 6.41 27.82 45.98
N PRO A 804 5.24 28.34 45.51
CA PRO A 804 4.29 29.05 46.36
C PRO A 804 3.83 28.25 47.59
N ALA A 805 3.85 26.93 47.53
CA ALA A 805 3.48 26.05 48.65
C ALA A 805 4.43 26.13 49.84
N ASP A 806 5.68 26.62 49.69
CA ASP A 806 6.62 26.75 50.78
C ASP A 806 6.43 28.03 51.64
N LYS A 807 5.74 29.06 51.12
CA LYS A 807 5.47 30.31 51.87
C LYS A 807 4.39 30.13 52.93
N ASP A 808 3.44 29.24 52.72
CA ASP A 808 2.36 28.99 53.67
C ASP A 808 2.81 28.15 54.90
N LYS A 809 3.98 27.47 54.84
CA LYS A 809 4.53 26.72 55.97
C LYS A 809 5.45 27.53 56.88
N GLN A 810 5.96 28.70 56.43
CA GLN A 810 6.86 29.56 57.29
C GLN A 810 6.12 30.61 58.12
N GLU A 811 4.80 30.84 57.90
CA GLU A 811 4.01 31.82 58.65
C GLU A 811 3.08 31.21 59.73
N GLN A 812 3.25 29.96 60.14
CA GLN A 812 2.56 29.48 61.34
C GLN A 812 3.44 29.80 62.60
N PRO A 813 3.07 30.75 63.46
CA PRO A 813 3.76 31.02 64.70
C PRO A 813 3.60 29.81 65.64
N ALA A 814 4.69 29.39 66.27
CA ALA A 814 4.70 28.33 67.26
C ALA A 814 3.69 28.62 68.36
N ALA A 815 2.72 27.70 68.56
CA ALA A 815 1.79 27.75 69.63
C ALA A 815 2.55 27.69 70.96
N PRO A 816 2.21 28.50 71.97
CA PRO A 816 2.88 28.49 73.29
C PRO A 816 2.58 27.17 74.00
N ALA A 817 3.66 26.60 74.58
CA ALA A 817 3.55 25.42 75.41
C ALA A 817 2.67 25.77 76.63
N ALA A 818 1.62 25.01 76.89
CA ALA A 818 0.85 25.03 78.08
C ALA A 818 1.49 24.09 79.08
N ASP A 819 1.66 24.64 80.26
CA ASP A 819 2.07 23.97 81.57
C ASP A 819 1.14 22.82 81.95
#